data_36f430a674f80940204d1d2242c06694
#
_entry.id   36f430a674f80940204d1d2242c06694
#
_cell.length_a   1.000
_cell.length_b   1.000
_cell.length_c   1.000
_cell.angle_alpha   90.00
_cell.angle_beta   90.00
_cell.angle_gamma   90.00
#
_symmetry.space_group_name_H-M   'P 1'
#
loop_
_entity.id
_entity.type
_entity.pdbx_description
1 polymer ?
#
loop_
_entity_poly.entity_id
_entity_poly.type
_entity_poly.pdbx_seq_one_letter_code
_entity_poly.pdbx_strand_id
1 'polypeptide(L)'
;MYSISKRSSAIAVAELRGSYQSQPKPYQWVEVLVDCPGCLDLFTYKIPEQLQIKAGDILSVPFGATQIGAIAIRLLTEPPADLAPEKIREVEDVVSPEFFPPGYWTLLNRVATYYYTPIIQVIRVALPPGLLGKSQRRLRLTSLGRKNINIYINPTAQQIIALLQKNPTADYSYHYIKQKVKAAYRGIQELIRLGLAENYLEPPRLTQPKLAKAVTLVGVQELRPEDNDLKPRQQEIIEILRRQGGEMWQSELLQLCGTNTSALKPLVDKRYIVIEDREILRREQGPTVTRDWAKSLTPAQNHALQTINSLTGFARVLLHGVTGSGKTEVYLQAISPLLEQGKSALVLVPEIGLTPQLTDRFRARFGSKVHVYHSALSDGERFDTWRQMLTGEPQIIIGTRSAIFAPLPNLGLIVLDEEHDSSFKQDAPIPTYHARTVAQWRAELENCPVILGSATPSLESWVSRNHQYLSLPERINSRPLPPVEIVDMRRELKEGNRSIFSRKLQNALQQLEEKQEQGILFIHRRGYSTFVSCRSCGYVLECPNCDVSLAYHHVAAEAPELLRCHYCNYGRLSPPYCPECSSPYLKFFGSGTQRVAQELTKEFPNLKIIRFDSDTTTKKGSHRELLSQFARGEAHLLVGTQMLTKGLDLPQVTLVGVVAADGLLHLSDYRANERTFQTLTQVAGRAGRGDDPGRVIIQTYTPEHPIIEAVQKHDYQSFANTELAQRQALNYPPYGRLILLRLSSLDAIQVQNTAQIIATFLHDKDG
;
A
#
# COMPACT_ATOMS: atom_id res chain seq x y z
N MET A 1 -42.08 -9.99 0.40
CA MET A 1 -42.00 -10.90 1.56
C MET A 1 -41.05 -12.03 1.21
N TYR A 2 -39.78 -11.89 1.51
CA TYR A 2 -38.81 -12.99 1.45
C TYR A 2 -38.27 -13.19 2.86
N SER A 3 -38.55 -14.36 3.42
CA SER A 3 -38.11 -14.76 4.74
C SER A 3 -36.62 -14.95 4.76
N ILE A 4 -35.88 -14.07 5.48
CA ILE A 4 -34.46 -14.26 5.75
C ILE A 4 -34.36 -15.26 6.90
N SER A 5 -33.97 -16.50 6.54
CA SER A 5 -33.61 -17.53 7.49
C SER A 5 -32.32 -17.11 8.20
N LYS A 6 -32.40 -16.86 9.49
CA LYS A 6 -31.24 -16.69 10.38
C LYS A 6 -30.47 -18.01 10.44
N ARG A 7 -29.31 -18.08 9.79
CA ARG A 7 -28.25 -19.03 10.17
C ARG A 7 -26.96 -18.26 10.43
N SER A 8 -26.85 -17.86 11.69
CA SER A 8 -25.57 -17.49 12.30
C SER A 8 -24.78 -18.76 12.51
N SER A 9 -23.82 -19.09 11.65
CA SER A 9 -22.88 -20.16 11.89
C SER A 9 -21.65 -19.61 12.62
N ALA A 10 -21.74 -19.61 13.94
CA ALA A 10 -20.55 -19.59 14.77
C ALA A 10 -19.76 -20.89 14.49
N ILE A 11 -18.56 -20.77 13.96
CA ILE A 11 -17.64 -21.91 13.85
C ILE A 11 -17.13 -22.20 15.26
N ALA A 12 -17.74 -23.19 15.90
CA ALA A 12 -17.23 -23.76 17.15
C ALA A 12 -16.07 -24.69 16.79
N VAL A 13 -14.88 -24.40 17.28
CA VAL A 13 -13.77 -25.36 17.36
C VAL A 13 -14.14 -26.33 18.46
N ALA A 14 -14.60 -27.52 18.09
CA ALA A 14 -14.85 -28.60 19.02
C ALA A 14 -13.54 -29.37 19.25
N GLU A 15 -13.02 -29.30 20.48
CA GLU A 15 -12.05 -30.25 21.00
C GLU A 15 -12.73 -31.62 21.15
N LEU A 16 -12.29 -32.57 20.34
CA LEU A 16 -12.65 -34.00 20.54
C LEU A 16 -11.50 -34.69 21.28
N ARG A 17 -11.68 -34.90 22.58
CA ARG A 17 -11.05 -36.02 23.32
C ARG A 17 -12.03 -37.19 23.39
N GLY A 18 -11.63 -38.31 22.86
CA GLY A 18 -12.39 -39.57 23.08
C GLY A 18 -12.09 -40.62 22.03
N SER A 19 -11.31 -41.60 22.39
CA SER A 19 -10.87 -42.79 21.72
C SER A 19 -11.99 -43.57 20.98
N TYR A 20 -11.81 -43.73 19.68
CA TYR A 20 -12.04 -45.01 18.96
C TYR A 20 -11.30 -44.93 17.62
N GLN A 21 -10.34 -45.81 17.41
CA GLN A 21 -9.60 -45.95 16.14
C GLN A 21 -10.54 -46.57 15.08
N SER A 22 -11.29 -45.73 14.38
CA SER A 22 -11.72 -46.06 13.02
C SER A 22 -10.80 -45.26 12.09
N GLN A 23 -10.20 -45.90 11.10
CA GLN A 23 -9.46 -45.23 10.05
C GLN A 23 -10.38 -44.12 9.48
N PRO A 24 -9.94 -42.83 9.45
CA PRO A 24 -10.78 -41.77 8.92
C PRO A 24 -11.10 -42.12 7.46
N LYS A 25 -12.38 -42.09 7.07
CA LYS A 25 -12.77 -42.19 5.66
C LYS A 25 -12.02 -41.10 4.91
N PRO A 26 -11.36 -41.41 3.78
CA PRO A 26 -10.65 -40.39 3.02
C PRO A 26 -11.62 -39.30 2.60
N TYR A 27 -11.18 -38.03 2.72
CA TYR A 27 -11.97 -36.90 2.20
C TYR A 27 -12.11 -37.05 0.68
N GLN A 28 -13.33 -36.96 0.18
CA GLN A 28 -13.64 -37.12 -1.24
C GLN A 28 -14.10 -35.79 -1.88
N TRP A 29 -14.41 -34.80 -1.05
CA TRP A 29 -14.97 -33.54 -1.48
C TRP A 29 -14.25 -32.36 -0.84
N VAL A 30 -14.24 -31.21 -1.56
CA VAL A 30 -13.69 -29.94 -1.05
C VAL A 30 -14.64 -28.81 -1.34
N GLU A 31 -14.92 -28.01 -0.35
CA GLU A 31 -15.58 -26.72 -0.56
C GLU A 31 -14.51 -25.66 -0.83
N VAL A 32 -14.75 -24.91 -1.89
CA VAL A 32 -13.81 -23.89 -2.37
C VAL A 32 -14.49 -22.54 -2.51
N LEU A 33 -13.73 -21.50 -2.29
CA LEU A 33 -14.09 -20.13 -2.60
C LEU A 33 -13.54 -19.77 -3.99
N VAL A 34 -14.43 -19.44 -4.92
CA VAL A 34 -14.04 -19.11 -6.29
C VAL A 34 -13.95 -17.59 -6.52
N ASP A 35 -12.99 -17.15 -7.32
CA ASP A 35 -12.85 -15.75 -7.72
C ASP A 35 -13.80 -15.41 -8.88
N CYS A 36 -15.06 -15.18 -8.56
CA CYS A 36 -16.10 -14.83 -9.52
C CYS A 36 -16.87 -13.59 -9.04
N PRO A 37 -17.16 -12.60 -9.92
CA PRO A 37 -17.99 -11.46 -9.57
C PRO A 37 -19.39 -11.89 -9.17
N GLY A 38 -19.86 -11.46 -8.01
CA GLY A 38 -21.19 -11.76 -7.48
C GLY A 38 -21.32 -13.10 -6.78
N CYS A 39 -20.30 -13.98 -6.79
CA CYS A 39 -20.30 -15.21 -6.03
C CYS A 39 -19.91 -14.92 -4.57
N LEU A 40 -20.80 -15.24 -3.65
CA LEU A 40 -20.60 -15.07 -2.21
C LEU A 40 -20.52 -16.42 -1.49
N ASP A 41 -20.96 -17.50 -2.15
CA ASP A 41 -21.09 -18.82 -1.58
C ASP A 41 -19.88 -19.70 -1.90
N LEU A 42 -19.72 -20.77 -1.10
CA LEU A 42 -18.75 -21.82 -1.35
C LEU A 42 -19.31 -22.79 -2.39
N PHE A 43 -18.42 -23.32 -3.23
CA PHE A 43 -18.75 -24.33 -4.22
C PHE A 43 -18.09 -25.65 -3.86
N THR A 44 -18.81 -26.75 -4.03
CA THR A 44 -18.31 -28.09 -3.73
C THR A 44 -17.75 -28.75 -5.00
N TYR A 45 -16.55 -29.30 -4.88
CA TYR A 45 -15.88 -30.10 -5.93
C TYR A 45 -15.47 -31.47 -5.38
N LYS A 46 -15.40 -32.45 -6.26
CA LYS A 46 -14.87 -33.77 -5.94
C LYS A 46 -13.33 -33.72 -6.00
N ILE A 47 -12.68 -34.40 -5.08
CA ILE A 47 -11.21 -34.55 -5.06
C ILE A 47 -10.84 -35.79 -5.90
N PRO A 48 -10.06 -35.62 -6.99
CA PRO A 48 -9.51 -36.78 -7.73
C PRO A 48 -8.56 -37.61 -6.85
N GLU A 49 -8.55 -38.91 -7.02
CA GLU A 49 -7.74 -39.84 -6.21
C GLU A 49 -6.25 -39.51 -6.22
N GLN A 50 -5.74 -38.91 -7.32
CA GLN A 50 -4.33 -38.54 -7.49
C GLN A 50 -3.95 -37.23 -6.82
N LEU A 51 -4.91 -36.44 -6.37
CA LEU A 51 -4.65 -35.14 -5.76
C LEU A 51 -4.77 -35.20 -4.24
N GLN A 52 -3.77 -34.65 -3.56
CA GLN A 52 -3.82 -34.40 -2.12
C GLN A 52 -4.11 -32.91 -1.92
N ILE A 53 -5.25 -32.60 -1.34
CA ILE A 53 -5.72 -31.23 -1.11
C ILE A 53 -5.80 -30.97 0.38
N LYS A 54 -5.33 -29.80 0.81
CA LYS A 54 -5.45 -29.30 2.18
C LYS A 54 -6.23 -27.98 2.18
N ALA A 55 -6.86 -27.65 3.30
CA ALA A 55 -7.45 -26.33 3.49
C ALA A 55 -6.37 -25.25 3.37
N GLY A 56 -6.65 -24.20 2.58
CA GLY A 56 -5.69 -23.15 2.27
C GLY A 56 -4.93 -23.33 0.95
N ASP A 57 -5.07 -24.49 0.28
CA ASP A 57 -4.47 -24.68 -1.04
C ASP A 57 -5.16 -23.82 -2.09
N ILE A 58 -4.37 -23.36 -3.05
CA ILE A 58 -4.90 -22.72 -4.28
C ILE A 58 -5.11 -23.80 -5.33
N LEU A 59 -6.34 -23.90 -5.80
CA LEU A 59 -6.79 -24.91 -6.74
C LEU A 59 -7.14 -24.31 -8.10
N SER A 60 -7.02 -25.08 -9.16
CA SER A 60 -7.68 -24.84 -10.45
C SER A 60 -8.97 -25.63 -10.51
N VAL A 61 -10.10 -24.96 -10.71
CA VAL A 61 -11.41 -25.60 -10.78
C VAL A 61 -12.22 -25.17 -12.00
N PRO A 62 -13.01 -26.08 -12.58
CA PRO A 62 -13.90 -25.76 -13.68
C PRO A 62 -15.12 -24.99 -13.18
N PHE A 63 -15.36 -23.78 -13.69
CA PHE A 63 -16.51 -22.95 -13.33
C PHE A 63 -17.28 -22.48 -14.57
N GLY A 64 -18.47 -23.01 -14.76
CA GLY A 64 -19.22 -22.85 -16.00
C GLY A 64 -18.45 -23.44 -17.19
N ALA A 65 -18.07 -22.60 -18.14
CA ALA A 65 -17.27 -22.97 -19.29
C ALA A 65 -15.82 -22.47 -19.23
N THR A 66 -15.36 -22.07 -18.04
CA THR A 66 -14.00 -21.53 -17.81
C THR A 66 -13.34 -22.28 -16.66
N GLN A 67 -12.03 -22.24 -16.62
CA GLN A 67 -11.24 -22.63 -15.45
C GLN A 67 -10.92 -21.37 -14.64
N ILE A 68 -11.04 -21.43 -13.33
CA ILE A 68 -10.72 -20.32 -12.45
C ILE A 68 -9.91 -20.80 -11.24
N GLY A 69 -9.13 -19.90 -10.66
CA GLY A 69 -8.47 -20.13 -9.40
C GLY A 69 -9.49 -20.14 -8.26
N ALA A 70 -9.31 -21.07 -7.33
CA ALA A 70 -10.14 -21.23 -6.16
C ALA A 70 -9.28 -21.55 -4.94
N ILE A 71 -9.83 -21.31 -3.76
CA ILE A 71 -9.15 -21.57 -2.50
C ILE A 71 -9.90 -22.68 -1.77
N ALA A 72 -9.21 -23.74 -1.39
CA ALA A 72 -9.76 -24.80 -0.58
C ALA A 72 -10.07 -24.27 0.82
N ILE A 73 -11.34 -24.33 1.23
CA ILE A 73 -11.79 -23.83 2.53
C ILE A 73 -11.90 -24.98 3.54
N ARG A 74 -12.61 -26.04 3.18
CA ARG A 74 -12.76 -27.21 4.02
C ARG A 74 -12.92 -28.49 3.21
N LEU A 75 -12.48 -29.59 3.78
CA LEU A 75 -12.59 -30.91 3.21
C LEU A 75 -13.82 -31.61 3.78
N LEU A 76 -14.54 -32.35 2.95
CA LEU A 76 -15.76 -33.03 3.33
C LEU A 76 -15.63 -34.55 3.03
N THR A 77 -16.22 -35.36 3.91
CA THR A 77 -16.33 -36.83 3.71
C THR A 77 -17.58 -37.22 2.90
N GLU A 78 -18.59 -36.32 2.90
CA GLU A 78 -19.85 -36.47 2.19
C GLU A 78 -20.23 -35.14 1.52
N PRO A 79 -20.85 -35.18 0.34
CA PRO A 79 -21.28 -33.96 -0.33
C PRO A 79 -22.45 -33.32 0.41
N PRO A 80 -22.71 -32.00 0.27
CA PRO A 80 -23.90 -31.34 0.79
C PRO A 80 -25.19 -32.03 0.30
N ALA A 81 -26.17 -32.20 1.19
CA ALA A 81 -27.39 -32.95 0.92
C ALA A 81 -28.27 -32.39 -0.22
N ASP A 82 -28.09 -31.11 -0.54
CA ASP A 82 -28.77 -30.38 -1.62
C ASP A 82 -28.12 -30.53 -2.99
N LEU A 83 -26.94 -31.20 -3.07
CA LEU A 83 -26.19 -31.40 -4.31
C LEU A 83 -26.16 -32.86 -4.72
N ALA A 84 -26.62 -33.16 -5.94
CA ALA A 84 -26.49 -34.50 -6.50
C ALA A 84 -25.00 -34.81 -6.81
N PRO A 85 -24.42 -35.87 -6.25
CA PRO A 85 -22.98 -36.16 -6.40
C PRO A 85 -22.50 -36.26 -7.84
N GLU A 86 -23.37 -36.72 -8.74
CA GLU A 86 -23.09 -36.89 -10.17
C GLU A 86 -22.92 -35.57 -10.94
N LYS A 87 -23.44 -34.46 -10.37
CA LYS A 87 -23.35 -33.11 -10.95
C LYS A 87 -22.13 -32.34 -10.44
N ILE A 88 -21.46 -32.84 -9.41
CA ILE A 88 -20.30 -32.20 -8.81
C ILE A 88 -19.08 -32.48 -9.69
N ARG A 89 -18.45 -31.40 -10.17
CA ARG A 89 -17.23 -31.49 -10.99
C ARG A 89 -16.00 -31.77 -10.13
N GLU A 90 -14.96 -32.28 -10.76
CA GLU A 90 -13.68 -32.56 -10.09
C GLU A 90 -12.77 -31.33 -10.11
N VAL A 91 -11.91 -31.22 -9.08
CA VAL A 91 -10.78 -30.31 -9.05
C VAL A 91 -9.80 -30.73 -10.15
N GLU A 92 -9.24 -29.78 -10.88
CA GLU A 92 -8.30 -30.09 -11.96
C GLU A 92 -6.86 -30.22 -11.47
N ASP A 93 -6.42 -29.28 -10.63
CA ASP A 93 -5.04 -29.27 -10.15
C ASP A 93 -4.89 -28.47 -8.85
N VAL A 94 -3.81 -28.74 -8.12
CA VAL A 94 -3.33 -27.95 -6.98
C VAL A 94 -2.25 -27.00 -7.48
N VAL A 95 -2.61 -25.73 -7.61
CA VAL A 95 -1.72 -24.70 -8.15
C VAL A 95 -0.62 -24.31 -7.16
N SER A 96 -0.99 -24.16 -5.88
CA SER A 96 -0.05 -23.83 -4.81
C SER A 96 -0.51 -24.48 -3.52
N PRO A 97 0.22 -25.50 -3.02
CA PRO A 97 -0.09 -26.13 -1.75
C PRO A 97 0.31 -25.24 -0.57
N GLU A 98 -0.36 -25.40 0.56
CA GLU A 98 -0.05 -24.74 1.85
C GLU A 98 0.19 -23.24 1.74
N PHE A 99 -0.62 -22.55 0.93
CA PHE A 99 -0.41 -21.15 0.59
C PHE A 99 -0.67 -20.20 1.76
N PHE A 100 -1.47 -20.57 2.73
CA PHE A 100 -1.85 -19.77 3.89
C PHE A 100 -1.27 -20.32 5.19
N PRO A 101 -0.59 -19.49 5.99
CA PRO A 101 -0.12 -19.91 7.30
C PRO A 101 -1.28 -20.19 8.27
N PRO A 102 -1.05 -20.99 9.32
CA PRO A 102 -2.04 -21.23 10.37
C PRO A 102 -2.58 -19.93 10.96
N GLY A 103 -3.86 -19.86 11.30
CA GLY A 103 -4.49 -18.67 11.86
C GLY A 103 -4.84 -17.55 10.86
N TYR A 104 -4.29 -17.57 9.66
CA TYR A 104 -4.53 -16.53 8.65
C TYR A 104 -6.02 -16.41 8.28
N TRP A 105 -6.73 -17.51 8.19
CA TRP A 105 -8.18 -17.54 7.97
C TRP A 105 -8.98 -16.80 9.04
N THR A 106 -8.59 -16.95 10.30
CA THR A 106 -9.23 -16.26 11.42
C THR A 106 -9.11 -14.75 11.25
N LEU A 107 -7.92 -14.27 10.84
CA LEU A 107 -7.70 -12.85 10.55
C LEU A 107 -8.59 -12.36 9.40
N LEU A 108 -8.61 -13.08 8.27
CA LEU A 108 -9.40 -12.70 7.09
C LEU A 108 -10.91 -12.67 7.39
N ASN A 109 -11.41 -13.68 8.13
CA ASN A 109 -12.80 -13.72 8.55
C ASN A 109 -13.14 -12.57 9.52
N ARG A 110 -12.26 -12.25 10.47
CA ARG A 110 -12.45 -11.12 11.39
C ARG A 110 -12.53 -9.79 10.62
N VAL A 111 -11.70 -9.61 9.59
CA VAL A 111 -11.77 -8.45 8.69
C VAL A 111 -13.07 -8.44 7.90
N ALA A 112 -13.49 -9.56 7.31
CA ALA A 112 -14.71 -9.68 6.54
C ALA A 112 -15.95 -9.32 7.38
N THR A 113 -16.03 -9.87 8.59
CA THR A 113 -17.14 -9.65 9.51
C THR A 113 -17.20 -8.20 10.00
N TYR A 114 -16.08 -7.65 10.46
CA TYR A 114 -16.03 -6.31 11.02
C TYR A 114 -16.31 -5.20 9.99
N TYR A 115 -15.78 -5.36 8.76
CA TYR A 115 -15.97 -4.39 7.67
C TYR A 115 -17.16 -4.74 6.78
N TYR A 116 -17.99 -5.71 7.20
CA TYR A 116 -19.20 -6.14 6.49
C TYR A 116 -18.95 -6.37 4.99
N THR A 117 -17.88 -7.12 4.69
CA THR A 117 -17.41 -7.32 3.32
C THR A 117 -17.32 -8.82 3.02
N PRO A 118 -17.72 -9.27 1.82
CA PRO A 118 -17.55 -10.66 1.43
C PRO A 118 -16.10 -11.11 1.55
N ILE A 119 -15.87 -12.30 2.11
CA ILE A 119 -14.51 -12.83 2.37
C ILE A 119 -13.63 -12.84 1.12
N ILE A 120 -14.20 -13.10 -0.07
CA ILE A 120 -13.47 -13.07 -1.33
C ILE A 120 -12.85 -11.70 -1.63
N GLN A 121 -13.48 -10.61 -1.24
CA GLN A 121 -12.94 -9.26 -1.42
C GLN A 121 -11.76 -9.01 -0.48
N VAL A 122 -11.83 -9.55 0.74
CA VAL A 122 -10.72 -9.51 1.70
C VAL A 122 -9.52 -10.29 1.16
N ILE A 123 -9.77 -11.48 0.63
CA ILE A 123 -8.76 -12.35 0.04
C ILE A 123 -8.06 -11.66 -1.16
N ARG A 124 -8.82 -11.01 -2.06
CA ARG A 124 -8.25 -10.27 -3.19
C ARG A 124 -7.29 -9.17 -2.78
N VAL A 125 -7.54 -8.52 -1.65
CA VAL A 125 -6.64 -7.48 -1.12
C VAL A 125 -5.45 -8.10 -0.40
N ALA A 126 -5.64 -9.25 0.22
CA ALA A 126 -4.61 -9.95 0.98
C ALA A 126 -3.59 -10.68 0.08
N LEU A 127 -4.03 -11.21 -1.07
CA LEU A 127 -3.18 -11.99 -1.97
C LEU A 127 -2.41 -11.14 -2.99
N PRO A 128 -1.27 -11.66 -3.49
CA PRO A 128 -0.63 -11.07 -4.65
C PRO A 128 -1.55 -11.16 -5.89
N PRO A 129 -1.53 -10.14 -6.77
CA PRO A 129 -2.32 -10.16 -8.00
C PRO A 129 -1.97 -11.32 -8.90
N GLY A 130 -2.96 -11.82 -9.66
CA GLY A 130 -2.76 -12.86 -10.65
C GLY A 130 -2.76 -14.30 -10.11
N LEU A 131 -2.81 -14.49 -8.80
CA LEU A 131 -2.87 -15.83 -8.22
C LEU A 131 -4.22 -16.52 -8.49
N LEU A 132 -5.32 -15.76 -8.46
CA LEU A 132 -6.66 -16.20 -8.78
C LEU A 132 -7.02 -15.74 -10.21
N GLY A 133 -6.31 -16.24 -11.22
CA GLY A 133 -6.52 -15.86 -12.62
C GLY A 133 -7.71 -16.55 -13.28
N LYS A 134 -8.23 -15.96 -14.37
CA LYS A 134 -9.27 -16.57 -15.20
C LYS A 134 -8.66 -17.23 -16.42
N SER A 135 -9.11 -18.44 -16.74
CA SER A 135 -8.74 -19.10 -17.99
C SER A 135 -9.32 -18.36 -19.21
N GLN A 136 -8.64 -18.48 -20.34
CA GLN A 136 -9.11 -17.91 -21.61
C GLN A 136 -9.49 -19.03 -22.58
N ARG A 137 -10.67 -18.93 -23.17
CA ARG A 137 -11.03 -19.78 -24.31
C ARG A 137 -10.18 -19.41 -25.52
N ARG A 138 -9.51 -20.41 -26.08
CA ARG A 138 -8.73 -20.30 -27.31
C ARG A 138 -9.30 -21.19 -28.40
N LEU A 139 -9.10 -20.79 -29.64
CA LEU A 139 -9.44 -21.54 -30.83
C LEU A 139 -8.15 -21.91 -31.54
N ARG A 140 -7.95 -23.18 -31.83
CA ARG A 140 -6.78 -23.71 -32.54
C ARG A 140 -7.24 -24.50 -33.79
N LEU A 141 -6.49 -24.38 -34.89
CA LEU A 141 -6.76 -25.20 -36.07
C LEU A 141 -6.33 -26.65 -35.79
N THR A 142 -7.20 -27.58 -36.13
CA THR A 142 -6.90 -29.00 -36.14
C THR A 142 -5.94 -29.35 -37.29
N SER A 143 -5.41 -30.58 -37.31
CA SER A 143 -4.63 -31.08 -38.46
C SER A 143 -5.39 -31.01 -39.75
N LEU A 144 -6.71 -31.18 -39.71
CA LEU A 144 -7.63 -31.04 -40.87
C LEU A 144 -7.73 -29.58 -41.30
N GLY A 145 -7.92 -28.64 -40.36
CA GLY A 145 -8.04 -27.19 -40.63
C GLY A 145 -6.74 -26.53 -41.13
N ARG A 146 -5.58 -27.15 -40.88
CA ARG A 146 -4.29 -26.69 -41.42
C ARG A 146 -4.03 -27.09 -42.87
N LYS A 147 -4.70 -28.14 -43.35
CA LYS A 147 -4.63 -28.57 -44.73
C LYS A 147 -5.61 -27.72 -45.57
N ASN A 148 -5.17 -27.21 -46.73
CA ASN A 148 -6.07 -26.53 -47.65
C ASN A 148 -7.15 -27.51 -48.14
N ILE A 149 -8.35 -27.42 -47.57
CA ILE A 149 -9.49 -28.27 -47.91
C ILE A 149 -10.49 -27.41 -48.71
N ASN A 150 -10.89 -27.91 -49.88
CA ASN A 150 -11.97 -27.31 -50.69
C ASN A 150 -13.36 -27.59 -50.06
N ILE A 151 -13.59 -27.12 -48.86
CA ILE A 151 -14.90 -27.18 -48.20
C ILE A 151 -15.49 -25.76 -48.24
N TYR A 152 -16.74 -25.67 -48.66
CA TYR A 152 -17.47 -24.41 -48.60
C TYR A 152 -17.75 -24.02 -47.16
N ILE A 153 -17.16 -22.91 -46.71
CA ILE A 153 -17.32 -22.31 -45.38
C ILE A 153 -17.73 -20.85 -45.57
N ASN A 154 -18.44 -20.32 -44.56
CA ASN A 154 -18.89 -18.94 -44.62
C ASN A 154 -17.71 -17.93 -44.61
N PRO A 155 -17.89 -16.71 -45.13
CA PRO A 155 -16.82 -15.70 -45.21
C PRO A 155 -16.17 -15.38 -43.84
N THR A 156 -16.95 -15.42 -42.77
CA THR A 156 -16.44 -15.17 -41.38
C THR A 156 -15.53 -16.30 -40.91
N ALA A 157 -15.88 -17.57 -41.25
CA ALA A 157 -15.05 -18.72 -40.92
C ALA A 157 -13.73 -18.71 -41.71
N GLN A 158 -13.80 -18.28 -43.02
CA GLN A 158 -12.60 -18.09 -43.85
C GLN A 158 -11.66 -17.05 -43.26
N GLN A 159 -12.19 -15.89 -42.83
CA GLN A 159 -11.39 -14.85 -42.14
C GLN A 159 -10.73 -15.36 -40.85
N ILE A 160 -11.44 -16.19 -40.09
CA ILE A 160 -10.89 -16.78 -38.84
C ILE A 160 -9.77 -17.78 -39.18
N ILE A 161 -9.92 -18.64 -40.19
CA ILE A 161 -8.84 -19.55 -40.63
C ILE A 161 -7.61 -18.73 -41.05
N ALA A 162 -7.79 -17.73 -41.91
CA ALA A 162 -6.69 -16.88 -42.35
C ALA A 162 -6.01 -16.14 -41.21
N LEU A 163 -6.77 -15.73 -40.17
CA LEU A 163 -6.22 -15.14 -38.98
C LEU A 163 -5.39 -16.17 -38.19
N LEU A 164 -5.91 -17.37 -37.95
CA LEU A 164 -5.26 -18.43 -37.20
C LEU A 164 -3.98 -18.93 -37.89
N GLN A 165 -3.96 -18.99 -39.20
CA GLN A 165 -2.78 -19.40 -40.00
C GLN A 165 -1.61 -18.41 -39.91
N LYS A 166 -1.85 -17.14 -39.54
CA LYS A 166 -0.78 -16.14 -39.32
C LYS A 166 0.04 -16.41 -38.08
N ASN A 167 -0.48 -17.21 -37.15
CA ASN A 167 0.23 -17.56 -35.93
C ASN A 167 0.95 -18.92 -36.08
N PRO A 168 2.23 -19.04 -35.74
CA PRO A 168 2.97 -20.32 -35.79
C PRO A 168 2.29 -21.46 -35.03
N THR A 169 1.61 -21.15 -33.95
CA THR A 169 0.85 -22.12 -33.14
C THR A 169 -0.54 -22.38 -33.69
N ALA A 170 -0.98 -21.58 -34.67
CA ALA A 170 -2.30 -21.61 -35.32
C ALA A 170 -3.45 -21.47 -34.29
N ASP A 171 -3.28 -20.66 -33.25
CA ASP A 171 -4.28 -20.43 -32.22
C ASP A 171 -4.36 -18.95 -31.76
N TYR A 172 -5.55 -18.54 -31.33
CA TYR A 172 -5.80 -17.24 -30.71
C TYR A 172 -6.93 -17.33 -29.68
N SER A 173 -6.94 -16.41 -28.70
CA SER A 173 -8.05 -16.29 -27.76
C SER A 173 -9.34 -15.83 -28.45
N TYR A 174 -10.49 -16.29 -27.95
CA TYR A 174 -11.80 -15.84 -28.44
C TYR A 174 -11.94 -14.32 -28.40
N HIS A 175 -11.40 -13.68 -27.38
CA HIS A 175 -11.43 -12.23 -27.24
C HIS A 175 -10.70 -11.55 -28.42
N TYR A 176 -9.49 -12.00 -28.73
CA TYR A 176 -8.71 -11.47 -29.85
C TYR A 176 -9.41 -11.70 -31.20
N ILE A 177 -9.96 -12.91 -31.42
CA ILE A 177 -10.69 -13.22 -32.66
C ILE A 177 -11.92 -12.30 -32.81
N LYS A 178 -12.68 -12.08 -31.71
CA LYS A 178 -13.83 -11.16 -31.69
C LYS A 178 -13.47 -9.71 -32.00
N GLN A 179 -12.30 -9.26 -31.58
CA GLN A 179 -11.81 -7.90 -31.89
C GLN A 179 -11.43 -7.73 -33.36
N LYS A 180 -10.95 -8.80 -34.02
CA LYS A 180 -10.44 -8.75 -35.40
C LYS A 180 -11.47 -9.13 -36.44
N VAL A 181 -12.47 -9.94 -36.11
CA VAL A 181 -13.47 -10.46 -37.01
C VAL A 181 -14.87 -10.13 -36.52
N LYS A 182 -15.63 -9.37 -37.30
CA LYS A 182 -17.04 -9.06 -37.02
C LYS A 182 -17.88 -10.34 -37.05
N ALA A 183 -18.84 -10.48 -36.14
CA ALA A 183 -19.70 -11.65 -36.01
C ALA A 183 -18.93 -12.99 -35.87
N ALA A 184 -17.73 -12.97 -35.25
CA ALA A 184 -16.84 -14.11 -35.12
C ALA A 184 -17.49 -15.37 -34.55
N TYR A 185 -18.51 -15.23 -33.68
CA TYR A 185 -19.16 -16.35 -33.00
C TYR A 185 -19.71 -17.39 -33.99
N ARG A 186 -20.40 -16.94 -35.06
CA ARG A 186 -20.96 -17.85 -36.11
C ARG A 186 -19.85 -18.60 -36.84
N GLY A 187 -18.77 -17.92 -37.23
CA GLY A 187 -17.63 -18.54 -37.89
C GLY A 187 -16.91 -19.55 -36.99
N ILE A 188 -16.72 -19.23 -35.70
CA ILE A 188 -16.11 -20.15 -34.71
C ILE A 188 -16.96 -21.43 -34.60
N GLN A 189 -18.27 -21.31 -34.43
CA GLN A 189 -19.18 -22.46 -34.29
C GLN A 189 -19.15 -23.35 -35.54
N GLU A 190 -19.12 -22.78 -36.73
CA GLU A 190 -19.03 -23.53 -37.99
C GLU A 190 -17.70 -24.31 -38.08
N LEU A 191 -16.59 -23.67 -37.78
CA LEU A 191 -15.27 -24.30 -37.79
C LEU A 191 -15.17 -25.49 -36.82
N ILE A 192 -15.75 -25.34 -35.60
CA ILE A 192 -15.82 -26.41 -34.61
C ILE A 192 -16.70 -27.55 -35.13
N ARG A 193 -17.89 -27.24 -35.65
CA ARG A 193 -18.83 -28.25 -36.19
C ARG A 193 -18.23 -29.06 -37.32
N LEU A 194 -17.44 -28.41 -38.16
CA LEU A 194 -16.77 -29.07 -39.32
C LEU A 194 -15.46 -29.77 -38.92
N GLY A 195 -15.06 -29.73 -37.63
CA GLY A 195 -13.81 -30.32 -37.15
C GLY A 195 -12.54 -29.62 -37.65
N LEU A 196 -12.65 -28.41 -38.25
CA LEU A 196 -11.53 -27.63 -38.76
C LEU A 196 -10.78 -26.87 -37.65
N ALA A 197 -11.47 -26.57 -36.59
CA ALA A 197 -10.88 -25.97 -35.38
C ALA A 197 -11.42 -26.63 -34.12
N GLU A 198 -10.62 -26.64 -33.11
CA GLU A 198 -10.99 -27.08 -31.75
C GLU A 198 -10.89 -25.89 -30.77
N ASN A 199 -11.82 -25.85 -29.83
CA ASN A 199 -11.73 -24.93 -28.74
C ASN A 199 -11.08 -25.63 -27.51
N TYR A 200 -10.24 -24.92 -26.80
CA TYR A 200 -9.69 -25.38 -25.54
C TYR A 200 -9.62 -24.23 -24.54
N LEU A 201 -9.53 -24.57 -23.27
CA LEU A 201 -9.34 -23.59 -22.22
C LEU A 201 -7.83 -23.50 -21.92
N GLU A 202 -7.25 -22.32 -22.16
CA GLU A 202 -5.90 -22.03 -21.67
C GLU A 202 -6.02 -21.80 -20.15
N PRO A 203 -5.29 -22.56 -19.32
CA PRO A 203 -5.34 -22.35 -17.87
C PRO A 203 -4.92 -20.92 -17.50
N PRO A 204 -5.34 -20.40 -16.35
CA PRO A 204 -4.95 -19.06 -15.90
C PRO A 204 -3.43 -18.91 -15.97
N ARG A 205 -2.95 -17.81 -16.51
CA ARG A 205 -1.52 -17.46 -16.42
C ARG A 205 -1.24 -17.05 -14.99
N LEU A 206 -0.91 -18.01 -14.18
CA LEU A 206 -0.42 -17.77 -12.84
C LEU A 206 0.96 -17.11 -12.94
N THR A 207 1.25 -16.22 -12.01
CA THR A 207 2.58 -15.63 -11.92
C THR A 207 3.57 -16.75 -11.62
N GLN A 208 4.37 -17.13 -12.62
CA GLN A 208 5.36 -18.20 -12.47
C GLN A 208 6.68 -17.64 -11.94
N PRO A 209 7.46 -18.47 -11.24
CA PRO A 209 8.83 -18.13 -10.86
C PRO A 209 9.65 -17.71 -12.09
N LYS A 210 10.52 -16.73 -11.92
CA LYS A 210 11.48 -16.38 -12.95
C LYS A 210 12.62 -17.40 -12.94
N LEU A 211 12.89 -18.02 -14.07
CA LEU A 211 14.04 -18.90 -14.23
C LEU A 211 15.22 -18.10 -14.80
N ALA A 212 16.42 -18.39 -14.32
CA ALA A 212 17.68 -17.91 -14.85
C ALA A 212 18.68 -19.06 -14.89
N LYS A 213 19.62 -18.98 -15.82
CA LYS A 213 20.63 -20.01 -15.97
C LYS A 213 21.72 -19.83 -14.92
N ALA A 214 21.95 -20.85 -14.10
CA ALA A 214 23.06 -20.97 -13.19
C ALA A 214 24.13 -21.85 -13.81
N VAL A 215 25.39 -21.49 -13.63
CA VAL A 215 26.56 -22.25 -14.05
C VAL A 215 27.24 -22.79 -12.81
N THR A 216 27.31 -24.11 -12.69
CA THR A 216 27.92 -24.82 -11.55
C THR A 216 29.11 -25.60 -12.01
N LEU A 217 30.22 -25.50 -11.30
CA LEU A 217 31.43 -26.27 -11.55
C LEU A 217 31.25 -27.73 -11.08
N VAL A 218 31.56 -28.68 -11.92
CA VAL A 218 31.46 -30.11 -11.60
C VAL A 218 32.78 -30.59 -10.99
N GLY A 219 32.77 -30.85 -9.67
CA GLY A 219 33.93 -31.34 -8.93
C GLY A 219 34.91 -30.25 -8.49
N VAL A 220 35.17 -30.20 -7.18
CA VAL A 220 36.07 -29.23 -6.54
C VAL A 220 37.55 -29.68 -6.65
N GLN A 221 37.85 -30.73 -7.40
CA GLN A 221 39.23 -31.24 -7.51
C GLN A 221 40.10 -30.30 -8.38
N GLU A 222 41.36 -30.21 -7.97
CA GLU A 222 42.41 -29.47 -8.71
C GLU A 222 42.44 -29.87 -10.18
N LEU A 223 42.80 -28.92 -11.07
CA LEU A 223 43.01 -29.20 -12.49
C LEU A 223 43.84 -30.45 -12.63
N ARG A 224 43.27 -31.49 -13.26
CA ARG A 224 44.05 -32.72 -13.55
C ARG A 224 45.16 -32.39 -14.56
N PRO A 225 46.29 -33.06 -14.55
CA PRO A 225 47.35 -32.88 -15.55
C PRO A 225 46.86 -32.96 -17.00
N GLU A 226 45.70 -33.57 -17.23
CA GLU A 226 45.04 -33.73 -18.53
C GLU A 226 44.31 -32.44 -19.01
N ASP A 227 44.20 -31.43 -18.15
CA ASP A 227 43.47 -30.17 -18.44
C ASP A 227 44.22 -29.18 -19.34
N ASN A 228 45.38 -29.58 -19.86
CA ASN A 228 46.18 -28.78 -20.83
C ASN A 228 45.44 -28.50 -22.15
N ASP A 229 44.28 -29.05 -22.37
CA ASP A 229 43.44 -28.91 -23.57
C ASP A 229 42.42 -27.75 -23.50
N LEU A 230 42.44 -26.96 -22.40
CA LEU A 230 41.56 -25.81 -22.23
C LEU A 230 42.22 -24.54 -22.75
N LYS A 231 41.48 -23.78 -23.57
CA LYS A 231 41.89 -22.45 -24.01
C LYS A 231 42.04 -21.49 -22.82
N PRO A 232 42.94 -20.50 -22.87
CA PRO A 232 43.17 -19.57 -21.76
C PRO A 232 41.88 -18.96 -21.21
N ARG A 233 40.91 -18.65 -22.07
CA ARG A 233 39.60 -18.10 -21.69
C ARG A 233 38.72 -19.10 -20.91
N GLN A 234 38.82 -20.37 -21.22
CA GLN A 234 38.09 -21.43 -20.52
C GLN A 234 38.66 -21.67 -19.12
N GLN A 235 40.01 -21.57 -18.99
CA GLN A 235 40.67 -21.63 -17.69
C GLN A 235 40.30 -20.45 -16.80
N GLU A 236 40.21 -19.25 -17.36
CA GLU A 236 39.76 -18.05 -16.65
C GLU A 236 38.34 -18.21 -16.11
N ILE A 237 37.39 -18.75 -16.89
CA ILE A 237 36.02 -19.01 -16.48
C ILE A 237 35.98 -19.99 -15.28
N ILE A 238 36.73 -21.07 -15.34
CA ILE A 238 36.81 -22.05 -14.26
C ILE A 238 37.41 -21.44 -12.99
N GLU A 239 38.45 -20.64 -13.14
CA GLU A 239 39.12 -19.98 -12.01
C GLU A 239 38.21 -18.96 -11.34
N ILE A 240 37.42 -18.17 -12.09
CA ILE A 240 36.41 -17.26 -11.55
C ILE A 240 35.32 -18.04 -10.81
N LEU A 241 34.82 -19.13 -11.37
CA LEU A 241 33.83 -19.98 -10.70
C LEU A 241 34.38 -20.55 -9.39
N ARG A 242 35.66 -21.01 -9.36
CA ARG A 242 36.31 -21.52 -8.13
C ARG A 242 36.38 -20.45 -7.04
N ARG A 243 36.83 -19.24 -7.41
CA ARG A 243 36.91 -18.11 -6.45
C ARG A 243 35.57 -17.68 -5.88
N GLN A 244 34.50 -17.92 -6.62
CA GLN A 244 33.13 -17.61 -6.23
C GLN A 244 32.39 -18.79 -5.59
N GLY A 245 33.08 -19.84 -5.18
CA GLY A 245 32.47 -20.98 -4.48
C GLY A 245 31.91 -22.07 -5.40
N GLY A 246 32.26 -22.06 -6.68
CA GLY A 246 31.91 -23.10 -7.66
C GLY A 246 30.59 -22.89 -8.39
N GLU A 247 29.86 -21.82 -8.09
CA GLU A 247 28.56 -21.53 -8.70
C GLU A 247 28.35 -20.03 -8.94
N MET A 248 27.75 -19.69 -10.07
CA MET A 248 27.44 -18.30 -10.43
C MET A 248 26.31 -18.22 -11.46
N TRP A 249 25.55 -17.10 -11.47
CA TRP A 249 24.60 -16.85 -12.54
C TRP A 249 25.32 -16.64 -13.89
N GLN A 250 24.79 -17.25 -14.95
CA GLN A 250 25.39 -17.20 -16.27
C GLN A 250 25.62 -15.75 -16.75
N SER A 251 24.67 -14.86 -16.52
CA SER A 251 24.77 -13.44 -16.89
C SER A 251 25.91 -12.73 -16.18
N GLU A 252 26.08 -12.96 -14.89
CA GLU A 252 27.14 -12.38 -14.06
C GLU A 252 28.53 -12.93 -14.45
N LEU A 253 28.60 -14.25 -14.65
CA LEU A 253 29.83 -14.91 -15.09
C LEU A 253 30.30 -14.38 -16.45
N LEU A 254 29.39 -14.24 -17.42
CA LEU A 254 29.72 -13.72 -18.75
C LEU A 254 30.13 -12.25 -18.70
N GLN A 255 29.52 -11.46 -17.83
CA GLN A 255 29.89 -10.06 -17.62
C GLN A 255 31.29 -9.92 -16.99
N LEU A 256 31.59 -10.69 -15.94
CA LEU A 256 32.91 -10.68 -15.29
C LEU A 256 34.01 -11.16 -16.21
N CYS A 257 33.71 -12.19 -17.01
CA CYS A 257 34.70 -12.69 -18.00
C CYS A 257 34.74 -11.86 -19.28
N GLY A 258 33.89 -10.87 -19.50
CA GLY A 258 33.79 -10.10 -20.75
C GLY A 258 33.62 -10.99 -21.99
N THR A 259 32.75 -12.02 -21.89
CA THR A 259 32.57 -13.05 -22.93
C THR A 259 31.08 -13.33 -23.19
N ASN A 260 30.79 -14.20 -24.14
CA ASN A 260 29.45 -14.60 -24.52
C ASN A 260 29.19 -16.09 -24.23
N THR A 261 27.95 -16.53 -24.41
CA THR A 261 27.47 -17.89 -24.11
C THR A 261 28.20 -18.97 -24.91
N SER A 262 28.82 -18.66 -26.06
CA SER A 262 29.55 -19.62 -26.87
C SER A 262 30.81 -20.16 -26.18
N ALA A 263 31.40 -19.38 -25.26
CA ALA A 263 32.57 -19.79 -24.49
C ALA A 263 32.24 -20.87 -23.44
N LEU A 264 31.01 -20.96 -23.01
CA LEU A 264 30.56 -21.95 -22.01
C LEU A 264 30.27 -23.32 -22.62
N LYS A 265 29.82 -23.35 -23.89
CA LYS A 265 29.46 -24.61 -24.56
C LYS A 265 30.55 -25.70 -24.54
N PRO A 266 31.81 -25.42 -24.88
CA PRO A 266 32.89 -26.42 -24.79
C PRO A 266 33.14 -26.92 -23.37
N LEU A 267 32.89 -26.08 -22.34
CA LEU A 267 33.05 -26.47 -20.94
C LEU A 267 31.92 -27.39 -20.48
N VAL A 268 30.70 -27.19 -21.01
CA VAL A 268 29.56 -28.10 -20.81
C VAL A 268 29.80 -29.43 -21.49
N ASP A 269 30.26 -29.40 -22.77
CA ASP A 269 30.54 -30.61 -23.57
C ASP A 269 31.62 -31.48 -22.92
N LYS A 270 32.65 -30.83 -22.34
CA LYS A 270 33.73 -31.47 -21.59
C LYS A 270 33.36 -31.80 -20.12
N ARG A 271 32.14 -31.52 -19.68
CA ARG A 271 31.63 -31.78 -18.33
C ARG A 271 32.37 -31.08 -17.18
N TYR A 272 33.00 -29.94 -17.44
CA TYR A 272 33.60 -29.08 -16.40
C TYR A 272 32.54 -28.25 -15.66
N ILE A 273 31.47 -27.88 -16.37
CA ILE A 273 30.38 -27.10 -15.82
C ILE A 273 29.03 -27.69 -16.22
N VAL A 274 28.02 -27.46 -15.40
CA VAL A 274 26.61 -27.73 -15.70
C VAL A 274 25.89 -26.39 -15.76
N ILE A 275 25.02 -26.21 -16.76
CA ILE A 275 24.13 -25.06 -16.88
C ILE A 275 22.71 -25.57 -16.69
N GLU A 276 22.03 -25.07 -15.66
CA GLU A 276 20.67 -25.45 -15.37
C GLU A 276 19.79 -24.20 -15.15
N ASP A 277 18.53 -24.32 -15.48
CA ASP A 277 17.56 -23.28 -15.19
C ASP A 277 17.18 -23.36 -13.71
N ARG A 278 17.57 -22.33 -12.95
CA ARG A 278 17.23 -22.20 -11.54
C ARG A 278 16.30 -21.02 -11.32
N GLU A 279 15.47 -21.15 -10.32
CA GLU A 279 14.58 -20.08 -9.92
C GLU A 279 15.35 -18.89 -9.36
N ILE A 280 15.08 -17.70 -9.90
CA ILE A 280 15.58 -16.44 -9.38
C ILE A 280 14.43 -15.59 -8.86
N LEU A 281 14.48 -15.24 -7.59
CA LEU A 281 13.49 -14.34 -7.00
C LEU A 281 13.65 -12.92 -7.56
N ARG A 282 12.57 -12.36 -8.10
CA ARG A 282 12.51 -10.95 -8.46
C ARG A 282 12.47 -10.15 -7.16
N ARG A 283 13.57 -9.50 -6.84
CA ARG A 283 13.66 -8.64 -5.66
C ARG A 283 13.76 -7.19 -6.09
N GLU A 284 13.18 -6.30 -5.32
CA GLU A 284 13.47 -4.88 -5.47
C GLU A 284 14.96 -4.67 -5.16
N GLN A 285 15.74 -4.34 -6.20
CA GLN A 285 17.17 -4.02 -6.02
C GLN A 285 17.27 -2.61 -5.46
N GLY A 286 17.65 -2.49 -4.19
CA GLY A 286 18.09 -1.23 -3.59
C GLY A 286 19.56 -0.96 -3.89
N PRO A 287 20.03 0.28 -3.67
CA PRO A 287 21.45 0.57 -3.77
C PRO A 287 22.25 -0.27 -2.77
N THR A 288 23.53 -0.49 -3.10
CA THR A 288 24.48 -1.05 -2.13
C THR A 288 24.61 -0.08 -0.98
N VAL A 289 24.25 -0.50 0.22
CA VAL A 289 24.27 0.34 1.42
C VAL A 289 25.44 -0.08 2.29
N THR A 290 26.21 0.89 2.78
CA THR A 290 27.28 0.63 3.76
C THR A 290 26.68 0.08 5.05
N ARG A 291 27.34 -0.92 5.65
CA ARG A 291 26.86 -1.57 6.88
C ARG A 291 26.73 -0.54 8.01
N ASP A 292 25.60 -0.55 8.68
CA ASP A 292 25.30 0.27 9.88
C ASP A 292 25.35 -0.59 11.15
N TRP A 293 25.71 0.04 12.27
CA TRP A 293 25.80 -0.60 13.56
C TRP A 293 24.81 0.01 14.56
N ALA A 294 24.52 -0.73 15.63
CA ALA A 294 23.66 -0.25 16.70
C ALA A 294 24.24 1.04 17.30
N LYS A 295 23.41 2.09 17.35
CA LYS A 295 23.80 3.38 17.93
C LYS A 295 23.60 3.36 19.43
N SER A 296 24.38 4.16 20.16
CA SER A 296 24.15 4.40 21.58
C SER A 296 22.78 5.05 21.77
N LEU A 297 22.00 4.53 22.71
CA LEU A 297 20.65 4.99 23.01
C LEU A 297 20.70 6.08 24.09
N THR A 298 19.78 7.04 23.99
CA THR A 298 19.48 7.96 25.09
C THR A 298 18.81 7.19 26.24
N PRO A 299 18.80 7.74 27.49
CA PRO A 299 18.13 7.08 28.62
C PRO A 299 16.65 6.74 28.30
N ALA A 300 15.91 7.64 27.67
CA ALA A 300 14.51 7.41 27.29
C ALA A 300 14.37 6.31 26.24
N GLN A 301 15.23 6.27 25.21
CA GLN A 301 15.25 5.21 24.23
C GLN A 301 15.60 3.86 24.84
N ASN A 302 16.59 3.83 25.75
CA ASN A 302 16.99 2.60 26.43
C ASN A 302 15.87 2.07 27.34
N HIS A 303 15.20 2.94 28.09
CA HIS A 303 14.02 2.55 28.85
C HIS A 303 12.91 1.97 27.96
N ALA A 304 12.62 2.62 26.84
CA ALA A 304 11.63 2.14 25.88
C ALA A 304 12.02 0.77 25.31
N LEU A 305 13.29 0.58 24.92
CA LEU A 305 13.78 -0.69 24.40
C LEU A 305 13.72 -1.81 25.45
N GLN A 306 14.16 -1.56 26.66
CA GLN A 306 14.08 -2.54 27.74
C GLN A 306 12.64 -2.97 28.03
N THR A 307 11.73 -2.00 28.06
CA THR A 307 10.31 -2.27 28.24
C THR A 307 9.76 -3.13 27.10
N ILE A 308 10.05 -2.78 25.83
CA ILE A 308 9.59 -3.56 24.67
C ILE A 308 10.16 -4.99 24.71
N ASN A 309 11.44 -5.16 25.03
CA ASN A 309 12.09 -6.46 25.08
C ASN A 309 11.62 -7.34 26.26
N SER A 310 11.05 -6.74 27.30
CA SER A 310 10.47 -7.48 28.44
C SER A 310 9.06 -8.00 28.17
N LEU A 311 8.42 -7.57 27.07
CA LEU A 311 7.05 -7.99 26.74
C LEU A 311 7.03 -9.46 26.32
N THR A 312 6.14 -10.21 26.93
CA THR A 312 5.85 -11.60 26.57
C THR A 312 4.43 -11.70 26.04
N GLY A 313 4.27 -12.22 24.81
CA GLY A 313 2.97 -12.37 24.21
C GLY A 313 2.37 -11.06 23.66
N PHE A 314 1.05 -11.02 23.53
CA PHE A 314 0.35 -9.87 22.98
C PHE A 314 0.39 -8.67 23.92
N ALA A 315 0.89 -7.57 23.41
CA ALA A 315 0.87 -6.27 24.09
C ALA A 315 0.73 -5.13 23.07
N ARG A 316 0.09 -4.06 23.48
CA ARG A 316 -0.01 -2.83 22.69
C ARG A 316 0.89 -1.78 23.30
N VAL A 317 1.76 -1.20 22.49
CA VAL A 317 2.70 -0.15 22.88
C VAL A 317 2.43 1.09 22.06
N LEU A 318 2.24 2.23 22.72
CA LEU A 318 2.24 3.54 22.07
C LEU A 318 3.60 4.21 22.33
N LEU A 319 4.46 4.25 21.30
CA LEU A 319 5.75 4.92 21.35
C LEU A 319 5.60 6.37 20.84
N HIS A 320 5.34 7.29 21.75
CA HIS A 320 5.21 8.72 21.48
C HIS A 320 6.57 9.39 21.56
N GLY A 321 7.11 9.80 20.42
CA GLY A 321 8.42 10.45 20.39
C GLY A 321 8.44 11.62 19.42
N VAL A 322 8.94 12.78 19.87
CA VAL A 322 9.05 13.96 19.01
C VAL A 322 9.77 13.66 17.70
N THR A 323 9.57 14.50 16.69
CA THR A 323 10.24 14.35 15.41
C THR A 323 11.77 14.46 15.60
N GLY A 324 12.52 13.42 15.18
CA GLY A 324 13.96 13.35 15.40
C GLY A 324 14.38 12.73 16.74
N SER A 325 13.46 12.15 17.53
CA SER A 325 13.75 11.45 18.77
C SER A 325 14.40 10.06 18.60
N GLY A 326 14.57 9.59 17.34
CA GLY A 326 15.22 8.31 17.06
C GLY A 326 14.35 7.08 17.26
N LYS A 327 13.01 7.15 17.14
CA LYS A 327 12.08 6.01 17.17
C LYS A 327 12.57 4.83 16.33
N THR A 328 13.07 5.11 15.14
CA THR A 328 13.58 4.07 14.21
C THR A 328 14.72 3.26 14.80
N GLU A 329 15.62 3.87 15.59
CA GLU A 329 16.70 3.13 16.24
C GLU A 329 16.17 2.18 17.32
N VAL A 330 15.12 2.58 18.04
CA VAL A 330 14.44 1.69 19.00
C VAL A 330 13.85 0.48 18.26
N TYR A 331 13.20 0.70 17.10
CA TYR A 331 12.69 -0.42 16.30
C TYR A 331 13.79 -1.37 15.83
N LEU A 332 14.89 -0.82 15.31
CA LEU A 332 16.02 -1.63 14.81
C LEU A 332 16.61 -2.49 15.93
N GLN A 333 16.79 -1.93 17.10
CA GLN A 333 17.35 -2.66 18.24
C GLN A 333 16.35 -3.63 18.89
N ALA A 334 15.05 -3.36 18.84
CA ALA A 334 14.01 -4.30 19.28
C ALA A 334 13.87 -5.53 18.34
N ILE A 335 14.11 -5.36 17.04
CA ILE A 335 14.00 -6.43 16.05
C ILE A 335 15.20 -7.38 16.09
N SER A 336 16.41 -6.89 16.41
CA SER A 336 17.64 -7.69 16.35
C SER A 336 17.54 -9.01 17.14
N PRO A 337 17.18 -9.02 18.44
CA PRO A 337 17.09 -10.26 19.22
C PRO A 337 15.98 -11.19 18.74
N LEU A 338 14.92 -10.67 18.10
CA LEU A 338 13.85 -11.49 17.56
C LEU A 338 14.32 -12.34 16.38
N LEU A 339 15.14 -11.75 15.48
CA LEU A 339 15.73 -12.49 14.35
C LEU A 339 16.69 -13.58 14.81
N GLU A 340 17.40 -13.36 15.92
CA GLU A 340 18.28 -14.37 16.54
C GLU A 340 17.47 -15.50 17.18
N GLN A 341 16.26 -15.22 17.65
CA GLN A 341 15.30 -16.20 18.18
C GLN A 341 14.51 -16.95 17.09
N GLY A 342 14.82 -16.73 15.80
CA GLY A 342 14.09 -17.36 14.68
C GLY A 342 12.73 -16.73 14.40
N LYS A 343 12.45 -15.53 14.90
CA LYS A 343 11.19 -14.81 14.66
C LYS A 343 11.34 -13.72 13.60
N SER A 344 10.24 -13.39 12.96
CA SER A 344 10.16 -12.34 11.94
C SER A 344 9.55 -11.05 12.49
N ALA A 345 9.78 -9.93 11.81
CA ALA A 345 9.17 -8.64 12.12
C ALA A 345 8.45 -8.04 10.92
N LEU A 346 7.31 -7.39 11.19
CA LEU A 346 6.55 -6.64 10.20
C LEU A 346 6.56 -5.15 10.54
N VAL A 347 7.07 -4.33 9.63
CA VAL A 347 7.15 -2.88 9.78
C VAL A 347 6.26 -2.21 8.74
N LEU A 348 5.17 -1.61 9.19
CA LEU A 348 4.26 -0.86 8.35
C LEU A 348 4.64 0.62 8.36
N VAL A 349 4.71 1.19 7.17
CA VAL A 349 5.02 2.61 6.98
C VAL A 349 3.96 3.28 6.09
N PRO A 350 3.76 4.58 6.18
CA PRO A 350 2.79 5.27 5.35
C PRO A 350 3.13 5.22 3.87
N GLU A 351 3.10 5.67 2.97
CA GLU A 351 3.28 5.66 1.53
C GLU A 351 4.60 5.07 1.01
N ILE A 352 4.50 4.47 -0.17
CA ILE A 352 5.58 3.79 -0.87
C ILE A 352 6.75 4.72 -1.21
N GLY A 353 6.48 5.96 -1.58
CA GLY A 353 7.50 6.89 -2.04
C GLY A 353 8.55 7.26 -0.99
N LEU A 354 8.23 7.09 0.29
CA LEU A 354 9.09 7.49 1.41
C LEU A 354 9.85 6.32 2.05
N THR A 355 9.54 5.11 1.63
CA THR A 355 10.21 3.91 2.14
C THR A 355 11.69 3.78 1.77
N PRO A 356 12.25 4.39 0.68
CA PRO A 356 13.64 4.18 0.31
C PRO A 356 14.64 4.49 1.44
N GLN A 357 14.52 5.64 2.09
CA GLN A 357 15.45 6.01 3.18
C GLN A 357 15.34 5.08 4.38
N LEU A 358 14.12 4.75 4.79
CA LEU A 358 13.89 3.83 5.89
C LEU A 358 14.34 2.41 5.52
N THR A 359 14.00 1.95 4.33
CA THR A 359 14.40 0.62 3.82
C THR A 359 15.92 0.49 3.75
N ASP A 360 16.62 1.51 3.24
CA ASP A 360 18.07 1.53 3.15
C ASP A 360 18.71 1.45 4.55
N ARG A 361 18.13 2.11 5.54
CA ARG A 361 18.57 2.04 6.94
C ARG A 361 18.41 0.64 7.54
N PHE A 362 17.28 -0.03 7.26
CA PHE A 362 17.08 -1.42 7.68
C PHE A 362 18.03 -2.36 6.93
N ARG A 363 18.22 -2.19 5.61
CA ARG A 363 19.15 -2.98 4.82
C ARG A 363 20.60 -2.81 5.27
N ALA A 364 21.00 -1.60 5.64
CA ALA A 364 22.31 -1.33 6.21
C ALA A 364 22.58 -2.11 7.50
N ARG A 365 21.54 -2.30 8.33
CA ARG A 365 21.61 -3.02 9.60
C ARG A 365 21.48 -4.54 9.46
N PHE A 366 20.54 -5.02 8.63
CA PHE A 366 20.13 -6.44 8.60
C PHE A 366 20.41 -7.13 7.26
N GLY A 367 20.93 -6.42 6.27
CA GLY A 367 21.34 -6.98 4.98
C GLY A 367 20.18 -7.64 4.21
N SER A 368 20.42 -8.88 3.77
CA SER A 368 19.51 -9.66 2.91
C SER A 368 18.23 -10.11 3.60
N LYS A 369 18.14 -10.01 4.92
CA LYS A 369 16.92 -10.36 5.69
C LYS A 369 15.78 -9.35 5.52
N VAL A 370 16.04 -8.19 4.87
CA VAL A 370 15.04 -7.13 4.67
C VAL A 370 14.38 -7.24 3.32
N HIS A 371 13.08 -7.41 3.30
CA HIS A 371 12.26 -7.45 2.10
C HIS A 371 11.21 -6.35 2.13
N VAL A 372 10.86 -5.85 0.93
CA VAL A 372 9.88 -4.77 0.76
C VAL A 372 8.63 -5.33 0.11
N TYR A 373 7.44 -4.94 0.63
CA TYR A 373 6.16 -5.40 0.12
C TYR A 373 5.14 -4.27 0.02
N HIS A 374 4.83 -3.84 -1.22
CA HIS A 374 3.87 -2.75 -1.49
C HIS A 374 3.26 -2.85 -2.89
N SER A 375 2.24 -2.04 -3.16
CA SER A 375 1.45 -2.08 -4.39
C SER A 375 2.18 -1.60 -5.66
N ALA A 376 3.31 -0.88 -5.56
CA ALA A 376 4.10 -0.45 -6.73
C ALA A 376 5.12 -1.52 -7.20
N LEU A 377 5.27 -2.62 -6.47
CA LEU A 377 5.99 -3.78 -6.97
C LEU A 377 5.21 -4.40 -8.14
N SER A 378 5.91 -4.91 -9.13
CA SER A 378 5.28 -5.72 -10.18
C SER A 378 4.63 -6.98 -9.58
N ASP A 379 3.66 -7.54 -10.28
CA ASP A 379 2.96 -8.75 -9.83
C ASP A 379 3.93 -9.90 -9.55
N GLY A 380 4.99 -10.03 -10.39
CA GLY A 380 6.04 -11.02 -10.18
C GLY A 380 6.87 -10.79 -8.93
N GLU A 381 7.28 -9.54 -8.66
CA GLU A 381 8.01 -9.18 -7.43
C GLU A 381 7.15 -9.42 -6.19
N ARG A 382 5.86 -9.10 -6.25
CA ARG A 382 4.92 -9.35 -5.13
C ARG A 382 4.75 -10.85 -4.87
N PHE A 383 4.61 -11.65 -5.92
CA PHE A 383 4.48 -13.10 -5.80
C PHE A 383 5.75 -13.75 -5.24
N ASP A 384 6.92 -13.39 -5.76
CA ASP A 384 8.19 -13.94 -5.30
C ASP A 384 8.47 -13.55 -3.84
N THR A 385 8.18 -12.29 -3.45
CA THR A 385 8.29 -11.85 -2.06
C THR A 385 7.29 -12.59 -1.16
N TRP A 386 6.08 -12.84 -1.63
CA TRP A 386 5.08 -13.64 -0.90
C TRP A 386 5.58 -15.05 -0.62
N ARG A 387 6.14 -15.73 -1.62
CA ARG A 387 6.72 -17.05 -1.46
C ARG A 387 7.90 -17.07 -0.49
N GLN A 388 8.77 -16.06 -0.57
CA GLN A 388 9.88 -15.90 0.36
C GLN A 388 9.40 -15.77 1.81
N MET A 389 8.29 -15.06 2.04
CA MET A 389 7.74 -14.93 3.39
C MET A 389 7.30 -16.28 3.97
N LEU A 390 6.79 -17.18 3.13
CA LEU A 390 6.31 -18.52 3.55
C LEU A 390 7.44 -19.49 3.91
N THR A 391 8.72 -19.20 3.58
CA THR A 391 9.84 -20.13 3.87
C THR A 391 10.06 -20.37 5.36
N GLY A 392 9.55 -19.49 6.22
CA GLY A 392 9.73 -19.57 7.67
C GLY A 392 11.08 -19.09 8.18
N GLU A 393 11.98 -18.64 7.30
CA GLU A 393 13.22 -18.01 7.71
C GLU A 393 12.98 -16.66 8.40
N PRO A 394 13.74 -16.32 9.46
CA PRO A 394 13.58 -15.05 10.16
C PRO A 394 13.93 -13.88 9.26
N GLN A 395 12.95 -12.99 9.06
CA GLN A 395 13.03 -11.90 8.10
C GLN A 395 12.27 -10.66 8.57
N ILE A 396 12.55 -9.54 7.93
CA ILE A 396 11.88 -8.26 8.18
C ILE A 396 11.14 -7.87 6.91
N ILE A 397 9.83 -7.68 7.03
CA ILE A 397 9.02 -7.14 5.95
C ILE A 397 8.73 -5.66 6.24
N ILE A 398 9.16 -4.80 5.33
CA ILE A 398 8.79 -3.38 5.35
C ILE A 398 7.77 -3.17 4.25
N GLY A 399 6.63 -2.58 4.60
CA GLY A 399 5.60 -2.37 3.61
C GLY A 399 4.59 -1.31 3.98
N THR A 400 3.71 -1.04 3.03
CA THR A 400 2.60 -0.12 3.23
C THR A 400 1.39 -0.86 3.81
N ARG A 401 0.25 -0.19 3.89
CA ARG A 401 -0.99 -0.71 4.45
C ARG A 401 -1.28 -2.19 4.12
N SER A 402 -1.11 -2.60 2.86
CA SER A 402 -1.41 -3.98 2.44
C SER A 402 -0.46 -5.04 2.97
N ALA A 403 0.74 -4.64 3.41
CA ALA A 403 1.71 -5.58 3.98
C ALA A 403 1.24 -6.16 5.32
N ILE A 404 0.18 -5.61 5.93
CA ILE A 404 -0.43 -6.22 7.12
C ILE A 404 -0.92 -7.66 6.86
N PHE A 405 -1.16 -8.01 5.62
CA PHE A 405 -1.52 -9.36 5.18
C PHE A 405 -0.31 -10.21 4.73
N ALA A 406 0.93 -9.77 4.94
CA ALA A 406 2.11 -10.57 4.63
C ALA A 406 2.11 -11.90 5.39
N PRO A 407 2.26 -13.07 4.74
CA PRO A 407 2.07 -14.38 5.36
C PRO A 407 3.32 -14.84 6.12
N LEU A 408 3.76 -14.06 7.11
CA LEU A 408 4.93 -14.37 7.92
C LEU A 408 4.60 -15.42 8.97
N PRO A 409 5.19 -16.63 8.92
CA PRO A 409 5.16 -17.54 10.05
C PRO A 409 6.09 -17.01 11.15
N ASN A 410 5.84 -17.37 12.39
CA ASN A 410 6.63 -16.98 13.57
C ASN A 410 6.83 -15.46 13.71
N LEU A 411 5.78 -14.69 13.53
CA LEU A 411 5.82 -13.24 13.68
C LEU A 411 6.05 -12.86 15.14
N GLY A 412 7.13 -12.14 15.42
CA GLY A 412 7.54 -11.74 16.78
C GLY A 412 7.24 -10.28 17.12
N LEU A 413 7.03 -9.42 16.12
CA LEU A 413 6.78 -7.99 16.34
C LEU A 413 6.08 -7.37 15.15
N ILE A 414 5.09 -6.52 15.42
CA ILE A 414 4.49 -5.62 14.43
C ILE A 414 4.81 -4.18 14.83
N VAL A 415 5.33 -3.38 13.90
CA VAL A 415 5.57 -1.95 14.08
C VAL A 415 4.73 -1.18 13.07
N LEU A 416 3.99 -0.17 13.52
CA LEU A 416 3.37 0.84 12.67
C LEU A 416 4.10 2.17 12.94
N ASP A 417 4.94 2.59 12.01
CA ASP A 417 5.56 3.91 12.10
C ASP A 417 4.62 4.97 11.53
N GLU A 418 4.56 6.13 12.18
CA GLU A 418 3.58 7.20 11.90
C GLU A 418 2.12 6.67 11.91
N GLU A 419 1.73 5.95 12.97
CA GLU A 419 0.45 5.22 13.11
C GLU A 419 -0.81 6.06 12.86
N HIS A 420 -0.70 7.38 13.05
CA HIS A 420 -1.76 8.37 12.83
C HIS A 420 -2.04 8.64 11.35
N ASP A 421 -1.17 8.18 10.44
CA ASP A 421 -1.27 8.52 9.02
C ASP A 421 -2.55 7.96 8.37
N SER A 422 -3.25 8.83 7.64
CA SER A 422 -4.51 8.47 6.99
C SER A 422 -4.37 7.41 5.89
N SER A 423 -3.16 7.19 5.34
CA SER A 423 -2.90 6.16 4.32
C SER A 423 -3.07 4.73 4.86
N PHE A 424 -3.07 4.54 6.18
CA PHE A 424 -3.39 3.26 6.80
C PHE A 424 -4.87 2.89 6.72
N LYS A 425 -5.76 3.82 6.37
CA LYS A 425 -7.15 3.56 6.03
C LYS A 425 -7.29 3.30 4.54
N GLN A 426 -7.96 2.21 4.15
CA GLN A 426 -8.32 1.92 2.76
C GLN A 426 -9.68 2.51 2.43
N ASP A 427 -9.73 3.37 1.40
CA ASP A 427 -11.01 3.93 0.92
C ASP A 427 -11.60 3.08 -0.21
N ALA A 428 -10.74 2.52 -1.06
CA ALA A 428 -11.09 1.63 -2.16
C ALA A 428 -9.88 0.74 -2.52
N PRO A 429 -10.11 -0.49 -3.06
CA PRO A 429 -11.38 -1.23 -3.09
C PRO A 429 -11.82 -1.70 -1.71
N ILE A 430 -13.04 -2.25 -1.59
CA ILE A 430 -13.49 -2.92 -0.36
C ILE A 430 -12.64 -4.18 -0.11
N PRO A 431 -12.37 -4.55 1.17
CA PRO A 431 -12.80 -3.93 2.43
C PRO A 431 -12.14 -2.58 2.70
N THR A 432 -12.90 -1.66 3.28
CA THR A 432 -12.38 -0.34 3.69
C THR A 432 -11.70 -0.44 5.07
N TYR A 433 -10.72 -1.33 5.20
CA TYR A 433 -10.06 -1.62 6.48
C TYR A 433 -9.07 -0.53 6.90
N HIS A 434 -8.76 -0.50 8.19
CA HIS A 434 -7.69 0.29 8.77
C HIS A 434 -6.56 -0.63 9.22
N ALA A 435 -5.34 -0.46 8.69
CA ALA A 435 -4.23 -1.36 8.98
C ALA A 435 -3.86 -1.40 10.47
N ARG A 436 -4.01 -0.29 11.22
CA ARG A 436 -3.81 -0.27 12.68
C ARG A 436 -4.73 -1.25 13.40
N THR A 437 -6.01 -1.28 13.03
CA THR A 437 -6.98 -2.21 13.62
C THR A 437 -6.64 -3.66 13.28
N VAL A 438 -6.33 -3.93 12.02
CA VAL A 438 -5.95 -5.28 11.57
C VAL A 438 -4.63 -5.72 12.21
N ALA A 439 -3.66 -4.80 12.41
CA ALA A 439 -2.39 -5.08 13.07
C ALA A 439 -2.58 -5.51 14.52
N GLN A 440 -3.48 -4.86 15.25
CA GLN A 440 -3.82 -5.26 16.62
C GLN A 440 -4.44 -6.65 16.68
N TRP A 441 -5.37 -6.95 15.76
CA TRP A 441 -5.97 -8.29 15.68
C TRP A 441 -4.96 -9.37 15.30
N ARG A 442 -4.06 -9.03 14.39
CA ARG A 442 -3.00 -9.95 13.97
C ARG A 442 -2.01 -10.20 15.11
N ALA A 443 -1.57 -9.15 15.80
CA ALA A 443 -0.68 -9.28 16.95
C ALA A 443 -1.31 -10.14 18.08
N GLU A 444 -2.61 -10.00 18.29
CA GLU A 444 -3.38 -10.83 19.23
C GLU A 444 -3.39 -12.31 18.81
N LEU A 445 -3.64 -12.59 17.51
CA LEU A 445 -3.65 -13.96 16.98
C LEU A 445 -2.26 -14.61 16.98
N GLU A 446 -1.21 -13.85 16.66
CA GLU A 446 0.17 -14.31 16.63
C GLU A 446 0.85 -14.26 18.01
N ASN A 447 0.12 -13.80 19.04
CA ASN A 447 0.61 -13.62 20.41
C ASN A 447 1.94 -12.85 20.47
N CYS A 448 2.03 -11.72 19.78
CA CYS A 448 3.22 -10.87 19.72
C CYS A 448 2.89 -9.39 20.01
N PRO A 449 3.86 -8.57 20.43
CA PRO A 449 3.62 -7.14 20.65
C PRO A 449 3.39 -6.37 19.35
N VAL A 450 2.59 -5.28 19.44
CA VAL A 450 2.42 -4.29 18.39
C VAL A 450 2.82 -2.90 18.90
N ILE A 451 3.75 -2.25 18.19
CA ILE A 451 4.22 -0.90 18.49
C ILE A 451 3.55 0.08 17.53
N LEU A 452 2.88 1.07 18.10
CA LEU A 452 2.30 2.21 17.41
C LEU A 452 3.23 3.41 17.64
N GLY A 453 4.04 3.76 16.64
CA GLY A 453 5.01 4.85 16.76
C GLY A 453 4.52 6.12 16.11
N SER A 454 4.59 7.25 16.79
CA SER A 454 4.21 8.56 16.27
C SER A 454 4.84 9.71 17.03
N ALA A 455 5.04 10.84 16.35
CA ALA A 455 5.30 12.13 16.99
C ALA A 455 4.01 12.86 17.38
N THR A 456 2.93 12.54 16.71
CA THR A 456 1.60 13.12 16.86
C THR A 456 0.56 12.00 16.82
N PRO A 457 0.45 11.19 17.87
CA PRO A 457 -0.45 10.04 17.90
C PRO A 457 -1.87 10.36 17.44
N SER A 458 -2.57 9.40 16.88
CA SER A 458 -4.00 9.56 16.64
C SER A 458 -4.76 9.64 17.98
N LEU A 459 -5.85 10.41 18.00
CA LEU A 459 -6.61 10.57 19.25
C LEU A 459 -7.24 9.24 19.73
N GLU A 460 -7.56 8.33 18.81
CA GLU A 460 -8.01 6.98 19.15
C GLU A 460 -6.92 6.17 19.86
N SER A 461 -5.65 6.29 19.43
CA SER A 461 -4.54 5.65 20.10
C SER A 461 -4.21 6.33 21.43
N TRP A 462 -4.31 7.65 21.48
CA TRP A 462 -4.04 8.44 22.68
C TRP A 462 -4.98 8.13 23.85
N VAL A 463 -6.28 8.03 23.58
CA VAL A 463 -7.30 7.77 24.62
C VAL A 463 -7.34 6.30 25.04
N SER A 464 -6.82 5.39 24.25
CA SER A 464 -6.88 3.97 24.55
C SER A 464 -6.10 3.62 25.80
N ARG A 465 -6.79 3.23 26.87
CA ARG A 465 -6.19 2.81 28.15
C ARG A 465 -5.47 1.46 28.11
N ASN A 466 -5.60 0.75 26.98
CA ASN A 466 -5.04 -0.59 26.82
C ASN A 466 -3.63 -0.58 26.20
N HIS A 467 -2.99 0.58 26.10
CA HIS A 467 -1.65 0.72 25.58
C HIS A 467 -0.64 0.93 26.72
N GLN A 468 0.53 0.31 26.59
CA GLN A 468 1.70 0.69 27.34
C GLN A 468 2.27 1.96 26.70
N TYR A 469 2.25 3.07 27.42
CA TYR A 469 2.73 4.36 26.93
C TYR A 469 4.22 4.52 27.19
N LEU A 470 4.99 4.78 26.13
CA LEU A 470 6.41 5.07 26.16
C LEU A 470 6.69 6.41 25.50
N SER A 471 7.45 7.27 26.16
CA SER A 471 7.72 8.63 25.70
C SER A 471 9.20 8.83 25.35
N LEU A 472 9.43 9.49 24.19
CA LEU A 472 10.75 9.99 23.77
C LEU A 472 10.64 11.51 23.57
N PRO A 473 10.71 12.31 24.65
CA PRO A 473 10.34 13.72 24.62
C PRO A 473 11.39 14.63 23.96
N GLU A 474 12.61 14.15 23.75
CA GLU A 474 13.73 14.94 23.24
C GLU A 474 14.23 14.45 21.88
N ARG A 475 14.75 15.38 21.09
CA ARG A 475 15.53 15.05 19.88
C ARG A 475 16.88 14.44 20.28
N ILE A 476 17.46 13.65 19.36
CA ILE A 476 18.82 13.14 19.51
C ILE A 476 19.78 14.33 19.69
N ASN A 477 20.77 14.16 20.59
CA ASN A 477 21.72 15.19 21.01
C ASN A 477 21.07 16.41 21.70
N SER A 478 19.88 16.23 22.29
CA SER A 478 19.10 17.28 23.00
C SER A 478 18.89 18.56 22.18
N ARG A 479 18.85 18.44 20.86
CA ARG A 479 18.59 19.58 19.96
C ARG A 479 17.18 20.14 20.21
N PRO A 480 17.01 21.45 20.33
CA PRO A 480 15.69 22.05 20.54
C PRO A 480 14.81 21.85 19.30
N LEU A 481 13.51 21.83 19.52
CA LEU A 481 12.55 21.96 18.42
C LEU A 481 12.68 23.36 17.80
N PRO A 482 12.51 23.52 16.49
CA PRO A 482 12.66 24.81 15.84
C PRO A 482 11.56 25.78 16.31
N PRO A 483 11.88 27.06 16.58
CA PRO A 483 10.87 28.05 16.89
C PRO A 483 9.90 28.24 15.72
N VAL A 484 8.60 28.30 16.03
CA VAL A 484 7.53 28.49 15.06
C VAL A 484 7.02 29.91 15.17
N GLU A 485 7.19 30.68 14.11
CA GLU A 485 6.65 32.03 13.97
C GLU A 485 5.32 31.98 13.21
N ILE A 486 4.28 32.52 13.81
CA ILE A 486 2.97 32.67 13.17
C ILE A 486 2.85 34.09 12.54
N VAL A 487 2.44 34.13 11.28
CA VAL A 487 2.24 35.37 10.56
C VAL A 487 0.76 35.54 10.22
N ASP A 488 0.18 36.68 10.69
CA ASP A 488 -1.19 37.06 10.39
C ASP A 488 -1.28 37.71 8.99
N MET A 489 -1.78 36.92 8.03
CA MET A 489 -1.94 37.42 6.65
C MET A 489 -2.99 38.48 6.49
N ARG A 490 -3.89 38.70 7.45
CA ARG A 490 -4.86 39.82 7.46
C ARG A 490 -4.14 41.16 7.70
N ARG A 491 -3.14 41.15 8.59
CA ARG A 491 -2.29 42.34 8.85
C ARG A 491 -1.43 42.64 7.65
N GLU A 492 -0.79 41.63 7.05
CA GLU A 492 -0.03 41.79 5.81
C GLU A 492 -0.86 42.48 4.71
N LEU A 493 -2.12 42.02 4.53
CA LEU A 493 -3.02 42.59 3.54
C LEU A 493 -3.41 44.08 3.88
N LYS A 494 -3.71 44.35 5.15
CA LYS A 494 -4.03 45.73 5.61
C LYS A 494 -2.87 46.70 5.41
N GLU A 495 -1.66 46.21 5.58
CA GLU A 495 -0.42 46.98 5.39
C GLU A 495 0.05 47.00 3.93
N GLY A 496 -0.78 46.54 2.99
CA GLY A 496 -0.55 46.65 1.54
C GLY A 496 0.20 45.48 0.89
N ASN A 497 0.60 44.45 1.63
CA ASN A 497 1.20 43.27 1.03
C ASN A 497 0.14 42.40 0.35
N ARG A 498 0.17 42.38 -1.00
CA ARG A 498 -0.74 41.55 -1.83
C ARG A 498 -0.11 40.26 -2.32
N SER A 499 1.18 40.00 -2.01
CA SER A 499 1.85 38.76 -2.33
C SER A 499 1.22 37.59 -1.57
N ILE A 500 1.38 36.36 -2.09
CA ILE A 500 1.05 35.15 -1.37
C ILE A 500 2.05 34.85 -0.25
N PHE A 501 3.19 35.53 -0.26
CA PHE A 501 4.22 35.44 0.76
C PHE A 501 4.19 36.66 1.68
N SER A 502 4.23 36.40 2.97
CA SER A 502 4.41 37.48 3.97
C SER A 502 5.80 38.10 3.86
N ARG A 503 5.96 39.32 4.27
CA ARG A 503 7.26 40.01 4.31
C ARG A 503 8.29 39.22 5.13
N LYS A 504 7.87 38.60 6.23
CA LYS A 504 8.76 37.73 7.02
C LYS A 504 9.25 36.53 6.23
N LEU A 505 8.38 35.86 5.47
CA LEU A 505 8.78 34.72 4.65
C LEU A 505 9.64 35.18 3.48
N GLN A 506 9.32 36.29 2.83
CA GLN A 506 10.14 36.88 1.75
C GLN A 506 11.57 37.18 2.25
N ASN A 507 11.70 37.84 3.41
CA ASN A 507 13.00 38.11 4.01
C ASN A 507 13.77 36.82 4.35
N ALA A 508 13.08 35.81 4.84
CA ALA A 508 13.71 34.49 5.16
C ALA A 508 14.16 33.79 3.89
N LEU A 509 13.40 33.84 2.79
CA LEU A 509 13.79 33.29 1.49
C LEU A 509 14.98 34.00 0.87
N GLN A 510 15.03 35.35 1.01
CA GLN A 510 16.17 36.15 0.58
C GLN A 510 17.43 35.78 1.37
N GLN A 511 17.35 35.67 2.70
CA GLN A 511 18.47 35.23 3.53
C GLN A 511 18.97 33.82 3.18
N LEU A 512 18.03 32.90 2.88
CA LEU A 512 18.34 31.55 2.44
C LEU A 512 19.12 31.56 1.10
N GLU A 513 18.73 32.44 0.16
CA GLU A 513 19.45 32.63 -1.10
C GLU A 513 20.84 33.20 -0.88
N GLU A 514 20.98 34.27 -0.08
CA GLU A 514 22.24 34.92 0.23
C GLU A 514 23.24 33.99 0.92
N LYS A 515 22.76 33.15 1.85
CA LYS A 515 23.58 32.20 2.60
C LYS A 515 23.79 30.86 1.91
N GLN A 516 23.14 30.65 0.76
CA GLN A 516 23.15 29.35 0.05
C GLN A 516 22.68 28.17 0.92
N GLU A 517 21.74 28.45 1.82
CA GLU A 517 21.10 27.45 2.68
C GLU A 517 19.98 26.72 1.94
N GLN A 518 19.39 25.70 2.59
CA GLN A 518 18.28 24.93 2.02
C GLN A 518 17.01 25.04 2.86
N GLY A 519 15.86 25.10 2.17
CA GLY A 519 14.57 25.23 2.81
C GLY A 519 13.50 24.33 2.21
N ILE A 520 12.40 24.21 2.95
CA ILE A 520 11.18 23.53 2.53
C ILE A 520 10.04 24.55 2.50
N LEU A 521 9.27 24.57 1.42
CA LEU A 521 8.04 25.31 1.34
C LEU A 521 6.86 24.35 1.21
N PHE A 522 6.06 24.30 2.27
CA PHE A 522 4.89 23.44 2.35
C PHE A 522 3.64 24.17 1.87
N ILE A 523 2.86 23.50 1.03
CA ILE A 523 1.59 23.98 0.50
C ILE A 523 0.56 22.91 0.71
N HIS A 524 -0.61 23.24 1.26
CA HIS A 524 -1.69 22.27 1.31
C HIS A 524 -2.14 21.91 -0.10
N ARG A 525 -2.30 20.60 -0.33
CA ARG A 525 -2.49 19.99 -1.64
C ARG A 525 -3.69 20.56 -2.41
N ARG A 526 -3.55 20.47 -3.77
CA ARG A 526 -4.61 20.41 -4.77
C ARG A 526 -5.86 19.68 -4.31
N GLY A 527 -6.81 20.05 -4.83
CA GLY A 527 -8.13 19.57 -4.80
C GLY A 527 -8.91 20.77 -4.39
N TYR A 528 -9.93 20.96 -5.07
CA TYR A 528 -10.91 21.92 -4.74
C TYR A 528 -10.96 22.10 -3.22
N SER A 529 -10.22 23.06 -2.70
CA SER A 529 -10.44 23.56 -1.35
C SER A 529 -11.82 24.16 -1.42
N THR A 530 -12.77 23.41 -1.00
CA THR A 530 -14.17 23.61 -1.27
C THR A 530 -14.81 24.50 -0.22
N PHE A 531 -14.02 25.19 0.59
CA PHE A 531 -14.56 26.14 1.55
C PHE A 531 -14.34 27.60 1.13
N VAL A 532 -15.20 28.47 1.61
CA VAL A 532 -15.14 29.90 1.37
C VAL A 532 -14.70 30.59 2.64
N SER A 533 -13.65 31.44 2.55
CA SER A 533 -13.14 32.24 3.66
C SER A 533 -13.05 33.72 3.31
N CYS A 534 -13.21 34.55 4.31
CA CYS A 534 -13.00 35.97 4.20
C CYS A 534 -11.52 36.32 4.40
N ARG A 535 -10.89 36.91 3.40
CA ARG A 535 -9.48 37.33 3.50
C ARG A 535 -9.27 38.53 4.43
N SER A 536 -10.32 39.30 4.74
CA SER A 536 -10.23 40.49 5.58
C SER A 536 -10.27 40.15 7.08
N CYS A 537 -11.10 39.18 7.50
CA CYS A 537 -11.24 38.86 8.91
C CYS A 537 -10.94 37.37 9.26
N GLY A 538 -10.76 36.50 8.25
CA GLY A 538 -10.53 35.06 8.47
C GLY A 538 -11.79 34.23 8.64
N TYR A 539 -13.00 34.84 8.68
CA TYR A 539 -14.25 34.14 8.86
C TYR A 539 -14.44 33.02 7.82
N VAL A 540 -14.88 31.86 8.26
CA VAL A 540 -15.20 30.71 7.41
C VAL A 540 -16.66 30.33 7.58
N LEU A 541 -17.30 29.93 6.48
CA LEU A 541 -18.69 29.52 6.49
C LEU A 541 -18.80 28.06 6.98
N GLU A 542 -19.34 27.87 8.18
CA GLU A 542 -19.47 26.58 8.84
C GLU A 542 -20.92 26.06 8.86
N CYS A 543 -21.07 24.77 9.04
CA CYS A 543 -22.35 24.11 9.20
C CYS A 543 -22.89 24.38 10.62
N PRO A 544 -24.12 24.88 10.79
CA PRO A 544 -24.68 25.15 12.12
C PRO A 544 -24.96 23.89 12.95
N ASN A 545 -24.95 22.70 12.31
CA ASN A 545 -25.32 21.44 12.95
C ASN A 545 -24.13 20.50 13.22
N CYS A 546 -23.00 20.67 12.52
CA CYS A 546 -21.95 19.65 12.48
C CYS A 546 -20.56 20.15 12.80
N ASP A 547 -20.39 21.44 13.08
CA ASP A 547 -19.09 22.05 13.40
C ASP A 547 -17.99 21.70 12.39
N VAL A 548 -18.35 21.75 11.11
CA VAL A 548 -17.44 21.54 9.97
C VAL A 548 -17.68 22.61 8.92
N SER A 549 -16.66 22.98 8.18
CA SER A 549 -16.79 23.96 7.09
C SER A 549 -17.72 23.48 5.99
N LEU A 550 -18.53 24.39 5.45
CA LEU A 550 -19.39 24.10 4.31
C LEU A 550 -18.55 23.93 3.05
N ALA A 551 -18.80 22.82 2.34
CA ALA A 551 -18.15 22.56 1.07
C ALA A 551 -18.82 23.32 -0.07
N TYR A 552 -18.01 23.92 -0.93
CA TYR A 552 -18.47 24.59 -2.14
C TYR A 552 -18.72 23.60 -3.27
N HIS A 553 -19.89 23.66 -3.86
CA HIS A 553 -20.27 22.87 -5.01
C HIS A 553 -20.58 23.78 -6.21
N HIS A 554 -19.79 23.64 -7.27
CA HIS A 554 -20.02 24.31 -8.54
C HIS A 554 -20.43 23.27 -9.57
N VAL A 555 -21.67 23.29 -9.98
CA VAL A 555 -22.24 22.29 -10.88
C VAL A 555 -22.13 22.70 -12.36
N ALA A 556 -22.19 23.98 -12.64
CA ALA A 556 -22.04 24.55 -13.98
C ALA A 556 -21.64 26.04 -13.89
N ALA A 557 -21.03 26.60 -14.93
CA ALA A 557 -20.51 27.97 -14.96
C ALA A 557 -21.56 29.06 -14.63
N GLU A 558 -22.83 28.79 -14.88
CA GLU A 558 -23.95 29.71 -14.66
C GLU A 558 -24.82 29.32 -13.47
N ALA A 559 -24.47 28.23 -12.74
CA ALA A 559 -25.23 27.79 -11.59
C ALA A 559 -24.89 28.64 -10.33
N PRO A 560 -25.87 28.92 -9.45
CA PRO A 560 -25.61 29.64 -8.21
C PRO A 560 -24.61 28.85 -7.34
N GLU A 561 -23.72 29.58 -6.69
CA GLU A 561 -22.70 29.02 -5.80
C GLU A 561 -23.36 28.43 -4.54
N LEU A 562 -23.42 27.11 -4.50
CA LEU A 562 -24.03 26.36 -3.39
C LEU A 562 -22.96 25.88 -2.40
N LEU A 563 -23.16 26.19 -1.14
CA LEU A 563 -22.40 25.67 -0.02
C LEU A 563 -23.19 24.56 0.66
N ARG A 564 -22.58 23.39 0.90
CA ARG A 564 -23.26 22.21 1.44
C ARG A 564 -22.42 21.51 2.50
N CYS A 565 -23.06 21.05 3.55
CA CYS A 565 -22.43 20.15 4.52
C CYS A 565 -22.47 18.70 4.03
N HIS A 566 -21.33 18.00 4.07
CA HIS A 566 -21.26 16.59 3.69
C HIS A 566 -21.78 15.63 4.75
N TYR A 567 -22.07 16.09 5.97
CA TYR A 567 -22.58 15.24 7.05
C TYR A 567 -24.11 15.28 7.17
N CYS A 568 -24.66 16.47 7.34
CA CYS A 568 -26.11 16.63 7.52
C CYS A 568 -26.85 17.12 6.28
N ASN A 569 -26.14 17.36 5.17
CA ASN A 569 -26.67 17.88 3.92
C ASN A 569 -27.27 19.31 4.03
N TYR A 570 -27.01 20.06 5.12
CA TYR A 570 -27.36 21.45 5.20
C TYR A 570 -26.77 22.22 4.00
N GLY A 571 -27.59 23.03 3.34
CA GLY A 571 -27.20 23.80 2.16
C GLY A 571 -27.60 25.25 2.27
N ARG A 572 -26.73 26.16 1.79
CA ARG A 572 -27.02 27.58 1.62
C ARG A 572 -26.28 28.16 0.41
N LEU A 573 -26.76 29.28 -0.12
CA LEU A 573 -26.06 30.03 -1.15
C LEU A 573 -24.85 30.74 -0.54
N SER A 574 -23.79 30.90 -1.33
CA SER A 574 -22.63 31.72 -0.97
C SER A 574 -23.06 33.18 -0.83
N PRO A 575 -22.85 33.83 0.33
CA PRO A 575 -23.21 35.24 0.48
C PRO A 575 -22.24 36.11 -0.32
N PRO A 576 -22.71 37.26 -0.89
CA PRO A 576 -21.86 38.17 -1.65
C PRO A 576 -20.88 38.94 -0.75
N TYR A 577 -21.20 39.07 0.53
CA TYR A 577 -20.40 39.78 1.54
C TYR A 577 -20.17 38.90 2.76
N CYS A 578 -19.06 39.11 3.42
CA CYS A 578 -18.76 38.39 4.66
C CYS A 578 -19.82 38.72 5.74
N PRO A 579 -20.45 37.70 6.36
CA PRO A 579 -21.42 37.91 7.42
C PRO A 579 -20.85 38.60 8.66
N GLU A 580 -19.55 38.44 8.93
CA GLU A 580 -18.89 38.98 10.11
C GLU A 580 -18.39 40.41 9.93
N CYS A 581 -17.71 40.74 8.81
CA CYS A 581 -17.06 42.03 8.61
C CYS A 581 -17.56 42.78 7.37
N SER A 582 -18.60 42.30 6.70
CA SER A 582 -19.22 42.93 5.50
C SER A 582 -18.24 43.15 4.32
N SER A 583 -17.06 42.51 4.34
CA SER A 583 -16.10 42.62 3.26
C SER A 583 -16.53 41.81 2.03
N PRO A 584 -16.30 42.35 0.79
CA PRO A 584 -16.55 41.58 -0.44
C PRO A 584 -15.47 40.57 -0.77
N TYR A 585 -14.45 40.44 0.08
CA TYR A 585 -13.30 39.55 -0.17
C TYR A 585 -13.53 38.10 0.35
N LEU A 586 -14.71 37.55 0.15
CA LEU A 586 -14.96 36.14 0.26
C LEU A 586 -14.35 35.44 -0.95
N LYS A 587 -13.40 34.55 -0.74
CA LYS A 587 -12.73 33.81 -1.84
C LYS A 587 -12.55 32.38 -1.52
N PHE A 588 -12.56 31.58 -2.59
CA PHE A 588 -12.16 30.19 -2.55
C PHE A 588 -10.67 30.08 -2.24
N PHE A 589 -10.32 29.23 -1.33
CA PHE A 589 -8.95 29.01 -0.92
C PHE A 589 -8.29 27.94 -1.82
N GLY A 590 -7.24 28.26 -2.55
CA GLY A 590 -6.49 27.30 -3.35
C GLY A 590 -5.32 27.92 -4.10
N SER A 591 -4.09 27.72 -3.58
CA SER A 591 -2.86 27.97 -4.34
C SER A 591 -2.20 26.60 -4.61
N GLY A 592 -2.23 26.13 -5.86
CA GLY A 592 -1.53 24.88 -6.23
C GLY A 592 -0.01 25.07 -6.22
N THR A 593 0.75 23.99 -6.04
CA THR A 593 2.22 23.96 -6.06
C THR A 593 2.80 24.65 -7.30
N GLN A 594 2.14 24.52 -8.44
CA GLN A 594 2.55 25.14 -9.69
C GLN A 594 2.50 26.67 -9.60
N ARG A 595 1.41 27.23 -9.08
CA ARG A 595 1.26 28.69 -8.92
C ARG A 595 2.26 29.25 -7.94
N VAL A 596 2.46 28.59 -6.81
CA VAL A 596 3.45 29.02 -5.81
C VAL A 596 4.86 28.97 -6.39
N ALA A 597 5.22 27.92 -7.15
CA ALA A 597 6.51 27.84 -7.82
C ALA A 597 6.70 28.96 -8.87
N GLN A 598 5.65 29.32 -9.61
CA GLN A 598 5.68 30.43 -10.56
C GLN A 598 5.91 31.77 -9.87
N GLU A 599 5.21 32.07 -8.77
CA GLU A 599 5.39 33.32 -8.01
C GLU A 599 6.80 33.35 -7.36
N LEU A 600 7.30 32.21 -6.85
CA LEU A 600 8.68 32.13 -6.36
C LEU A 600 9.71 32.46 -7.45
N THR A 601 9.59 31.85 -8.62
CA THR A 601 10.53 32.12 -9.73
C THR A 601 10.47 33.59 -10.18
N LYS A 602 9.30 34.24 -10.06
CA LYS A 602 9.14 35.65 -10.39
C LYS A 602 9.75 36.57 -9.34
N GLU A 603 9.53 36.29 -8.05
CA GLU A 603 10.02 37.12 -6.94
C GLU A 603 11.50 36.85 -6.62
N PHE A 604 11.96 35.57 -6.79
CA PHE A 604 13.30 35.11 -6.46
C PHE A 604 13.91 34.32 -7.64
N PRO A 605 14.33 34.98 -8.71
CA PRO A 605 14.79 34.30 -9.94
C PRO A 605 16.05 33.47 -9.79
N ASN A 606 16.89 33.71 -8.79
CA ASN A 606 18.12 32.95 -8.54
C ASN A 606 17.89 31.76 -7.62
N LEU A 607 16.75 31.63 -6.95
CA LEU A 607 16.44 30.48 -6.13
C LEU A 607 16.15 29.26 -7.01
N LYS A 608 17.01 28.24 -6.91
CA LYS A 608 16.78 26.96 -7.57
C LYS A 608 15.74 26.17 -6.79
N ILE A 609 14.65 25.80 -7.47
CA ILE A 609 13.46 25.19 -6.86
C ILE A 609 13.27 23.78 -7.42
N ILE A 610 13.06 22.81 -6.54
CA ILE A 610 12.56 21.47 -6.89
C ILE A 610 11.10 21.39 -6.46
N ARG A 611 10.21 21.07 -7.39
CA ARG A 611 8.84 20.69 -7.06
C ARG A 611 8.76 19.23 -6.67
N PHE A 612 8.13 18.97 -5.52
CA PHE A 612 7.99 17.63 -4.94
C PHE A 612 6.53 17.35 -4.63
N ASP A 613 5.79 16.93 -5.65
CA ASP A 613 4.37 16.64 -5.58
C ASP A 613 4.04 15.37 -6.39
N SER A 614 2.79 14.91 -6.31
CA SER A 614 2.36 13.69 -6.99
C SER A 614 2.54 13.72 -8.51
N ASP A 615 2.57 14.90 -9.14
CA ASP A 615 2.74 14.99 -10.60
C ASP A 615 4.20 14.84 -11.01
N THR A 616 5.11 15.32 -10.18
CA THR A 616 6.56 15.23 -10.45
C THR A 616 7.14 13.86 -10.06
N THR A 617 6.41 13.08 -9.27
CA THR A 617 6.87 11.79 -8.72
C THR A 617 6.16 10.57 -9.30
N THR A 618 5.51 10.68 -10.45
CA THR A 618 4.75 9.58 -11.09
C THR A 618 5.62 8.44 -11.64
N LYS A 619 6.84 8.72 -12.08
CA LYS A 619 7.73 7.72 -12.65
C LYS A 619 8.46 6.94 -11.55
N LYS A 620 8.63 5.62 -11.73
CA LYS A 620 9.42 4.77 -10.81
C LYS A 620 10.84 5.34 -10.66
N GLY A 621 11.24 5.63 -9.43
CA GLY A 621 12.56 6.19 -9.11
C GLY A 621 12.66 7.72 -9.08
N SER A 622 11.72 8.49 -9.66
CA SER A 622 11.79 9.97 -9.68
C SER A 622 11.78 10.57 -8.28
N HIS A 623 11.07 9.96 -7.35
CA HIS A 623 11.04 10.37 -5.95
C HIS A 623 12.45 10.35 -5.31
N ARG A 624 13.19 9.26 -5.49
CA ARG A 624 14.57 9.13 -4.97
C ARG A 624 15.52 10.11 -5.66
N GLU A 625 15.38 10.28 -6.96
CA GLU A 625 16.19 11.18 -7.77
C GLU A 625 16.08 12.63 -7.30
N LEU A 626 14.84 13.15 -7.17
CA LEU A 626 14.60 14.52 -6.73
C LEU A 626 15.13 14.79 -5.30
N LEU A 627 14.94 13.82 -4.39
CA LEU A 627 15.51 13.95 -3.03
C LEU A 627 17.03 13.89 -3.03
N SER A 628 17.65 13.08 -3.89
CA SER A 628 19.11 13.01 -4.02
C SER A 628 19.68 14.30 -4.58
N GLN A 629 19.04 14.91 -5.58
CA GLN A 629 19.42 16.22 -6.12
C GLN A 629 19.33 17.31 -5.04
N PHE A 630 18.26 17.33 -4.26
CA PHE A 630 18.14 18.26 -3.16
C PHE A 630 19.21 18.01 -2.08
N ALA A 631 19.44 16.76 -1.68
CA ALA A 631 20.47 16.42 -0.68
C ALA A 631 21.89 16.77 -1.11
N ARG A 632 22.19 16.79 -2.44
CA ARG A 632 23.49 17.23 -3.00
C ARG A 632 23.63 18.75 -3.09
N GLY A 633 22.61 19.53 -2.69
CA GLY A 633 22.65 21.00 -2.76
C GLY A 633 22.38 21.56 -4.16
N GLU A 634 21.85 20.76 -5.10
CA GLU A 634 21.55 21.20 -6.47
C GLU A 634 20.36 22.20 -6.51
N ALA A 635 19.59 22.27 -5.44
CA ALA A 635 18.50 23.24 -5.26
C ALA A 635 18.47 23.81 -3.84
N HIS A 636 18.02 25.05 -3.73
CA HIS A 636 17.87 25.79 -2.47
C HIS A 636 16.52 25.48 -1.80
N LEU A 637 15.45 25.25 -2.58
CA LEU A 637 14.11 25.14 -2.05
C LEU A 637 13.38 23.90 -2.59
N LEU A 638 12.83 23.12 -1.67
CA LEU A 638 11.96 21.99 -1.97
C LEU A 638 10.51 22.44 -1.75
N VAL A 639 9.74 22.56 -2.82
CA VAL A 639 8.36 23.05 -2.80
C VAL A 639 7.41 21.87 -3.00
N GLY A 640 6.52 21.61 -2.04
CA GLY A 640 5.64 20.46 -2.17
C GLY A 640 4.49 20.40 -1.18
N THR A 641 3.83 19.26 -1.17
CA THR A 641 2.61 19.00 -0.41
C THR A 641 2.84 18.00 0.73
N GLN A 642 1.83 17.26 1.11
CA GLN A 642 1.88 16.23 2.17
C GLN A 642 3.05 15.23 2.03
N MET A 643 3.63 15.08 0.84
CA MET A 643 4.83 14.24 0.67
C MET A 643 6.04 14.78 1.44
N LEU A 644 6.09 16.07 1.75
CA LEU A 644 7.15 16.69 2.56
C LEU A 644 7.00 16.41 4.06
N THR A 645 5.82 16.02 4.51
CA THR A 645 5.56 15.75 5.93
C THR A 645 6.13 14.42 6.40
N LYS A 646 6.35 13.47 5.46
CA LYS A 646 6.57 12.05 5.78
C LYS A 646 8.04 11.64 5.60
N GLY A 647 8.61 10.99 6.60
CA GLY A 647 9.82 10.15 6.54
C GLY A 647 11.11 10.76 5.98
N LEU A 648 11.13 12.05 5.62
CA LEU A 648 12.31 12.68 5.06
C LEU A 648 13.31 13.04 6.16
N ASP A 649 14.55 12.61 5.98
CA ASP A 649 15.68 13.03 6.80
C ASP A 649 16.58 13.96 5.96
N LEU A 650 16.45 15.25 6.22
CA LEU A 650 17.11 16.34 5.48
C LEU A 650 17.79 17.27 6.49
N PRO A 651 18.97 16.89 7.00
CA PRO A 651 19.65 17.63 8.06
C PRO A 651 20.05 19.05 7.66
N GLN A 652 20.23 19.30 6.37
CA GLN A 652 20.63 20.60 5.82
C GLN A 652 19.51 21.65 5.76
N VAL A 653 18.27 21.29 6.13
CA VAL A 653 17.13 22.21 6.06
C VAL A 653 17.12 23.15 7.26
N THR A 654 17.33 24.45 7.02
CA THR A 654 17.30 25.51 8.02
C THR A 654 15.97 26.27 8.05
N LEU A 655 15.25 26.38 6.93
CA LEU A 655 13.98 27.08 6.83
C LEU A 655 12.83 26.15 6.44
N VAL A 656 11.71 26.25 7.15
CA VAL A 656 10.42 25.70 6.74
C VAL A 656 9.38 26.81 6.66
N GLY A 657 8.80 26.99 5.49
CA GLY A 657 7.69 27.91 5.25
C GLY A 657 6.39 27.15 5.00
N VAL A 658 5.30 27.55 5.64
CA VAL A 658 3.95 27.08 5.35
C VAL A 658 3.17 28.23 4.72
N VAL A 659 2.81 28.11 3.45
CA VAL A 659 2.21 29.23 2.69
C VAL A 659 0.78 29.53 3.14
N ALA A 660 0.03 28.50 3.54
CA ALA A 660 -1.37 28.65 3.89
C ALA A 660 -1.84 27.50 4.80
N ALA A 661 -1.85 27.75 6.09
CA ALA A 661 -2.30 26.75 7.08
C ALA A 661 -3.83 26.56 7.07
N ASP A 662 -4.57 27.59 6.74
CA ASP A 662 -6.05 27.60 6.75
C ASP A 662 -6.68 26.52 5.87
N GLY A 663 -6.02 26.14 4.78
CA GLY A 663 -6.47 25.05 3.92
C GLY A 663 -6.55 23.70 4.62
N LEU A 664 -5.84 23.50 5.72
CA LEU A 664 -5.89 22.31 6.56
C LEU A 664 -6.96 22.44 7.65
N LEU A 665 -7.06 23.61 8.29
CA LEU A 665 -7.99 23.88 9.37
C LEU A 665 -9.46 23.71 8.95
N HIS A 666 -9.77 24.14 7.74
CA HIS A 666 -11.15 24.21 7.26
C HIS A 666 -11.51 23.10 6.28
N LEU A 667 -10.96 21.90 6.47
CA LEU A 667 -11.43 20.71 5.76
C LEU A 667 -12.84 20.34 6.24
N SER A 668 -13.70 19.92 5.33
CA SER A 668 -15.04 19.41 5.68
C SER A 668 -14.99 17.98 6.26
N ASP A 669 -14.21 17.81 7.31
CA ASP A 669 -13.98 16.53 8.01
C ASP A 669 -13.81 16.82 9.51
N TYR A 670 -14.48 16.09 10.38
CA TYR A 670 -14.38 16.24 11.83
C TYR A 670 -12.93 16.11 12.37
N ARG A 671 -12.04 15.49 11.58
CA ARG A 671 -10.61 15.36 11.90
C ARG A 671 -9.76 16.50 11.35
N ALA A 672 -10.36 17.58 10.85
CA ALA A 672 -9.61 18.70 10.27
C ALA A 672 -8.57 19.26 11.24
N ASN A 673 -8.95 19.49 12.47
CA ASN A 673 -8.06 19.99 13.54
C ASN A 673 -6.91 19.03 13.83
N GLU A 674 -7.22 17.74 14.00
CA GLU A 674 -6.22 16.70 14.24
C GLU A 674 -5.20 16.60 13.10
N ARG A 675 -5.69 16.55 11.86
CA ARG A 675 -4.82 16.51 10.67
C ARG A 675 -3.98 17.76 10.50
N THR A 676 -4.53 18.93 10.87
CA THR A 676 -3.79 20.18 10.82
C THR A 676 -2.64 20.17 11.82
N PHE A 677 -2.92 19.84 13.08
CA PHE A 677 -1.90 19.72 14.10
C PHE A 677 -0.80 18.74 13.70
N GLN A 678 -1.18 17.55 13.26
CA GLN A 678 -0.25 16.50 12.81
C GLN A 678 0.62 16.98 11.64
N THR A 679 0.00 17.54 10.62
CA THR A 679 0.71 17.99 9.41
C THR A 679 1.67 19.14 9.71
N LEU A 680 1.21 20.18 10.42
CA LEU A 680 2.03 21.36 10.72
C LEU A 680 3.19 21.00 11.65
N THR A 681 2.96 20.18 12.68
CA THR A 681 4.01 19.73 13.59
C THR A 681 5.05 18.87 12.89
N GLN A 682 4.63 18.00 11.98
CA GLN A 682 5.55 17.16 11.19
C GLN A 682 6.41 17.97 10.24
N VAL A 683 5.79 18.95 9.53
CA VAL A 683 6.52 19.84 8.62
C VAL A 683 7.48 20.72 9.40
N ALA A 684 7.03 21.34 10.49
CA ALA A 684 7.87 22.11 11.39
C ALA A 684 9.08 21.31 11.87
N GLY A 685 8.86 20.06 12.24
CA GLY A 685 9.92 19.14 12.67
C GLY A 685 10.97 18.79 11.62
N ARG A 686 10.86 19.28 10.36
CA ARG A 686 11.90 19.10 9.32
C ARG A 686 13.05 20.09 9.44
N ALA A 687 12.82 21.28 10.01
CA ALA A 687 13.87 22.27 10.22
C ALA A 687 14.78 21.93 11.38
N GLY A 688 16.06 22.29 11.27
CA GLY A 688 17.03 22.21 12.36
C GLY A 688 17.34 20.78 12.84
N ARG A 689 17.46 19.84 11.91
CA ARG A 689 17.93 18.49 12.22
C ARG A 689 19.44 18.35 12.15
N GLY A 690 20.09 19.25 11.43
CA GLY A 690 21.54 19.40 11.36
C GLY A 690 22.12 20.20 12.53
N ASP A 691 23.30 20.76 12.32
CA ASP A 691 23.98 21.58 13.32
C ASP A 691 23.47 23.00 13.35
N ASP A 692 22.89 23.47 12.23
CA ASP A 692 22.32 24.81 12.12
C ASP A 692 20.92 24.89 12.76
N PRO A 693 20.60 25.98 13.45
CA PRO A 693 19.28 26.17 14.03
C PRO A 693 18.21 26.28 12.96
N GLY A 694 17.10 25.56 13.16
CA GLY A 694 15.96 25.65 12.26
C GLY A 694 15.05 26.80 12.58
N ARG A 695 14.36 27.34 11.53
CA ARG A 695 13.33 28.36 11.65
C ARG A 695 12.07 27.91 10.91
N VAL A 696 10.90 28.13 11.50
CA VAL A 696 9.61 27.80 10.89
C VAL A 696 8.73 29.02 10.82
N ILE A 697 8.16 29.29 9.65
CA ILE A 697 7.23 30.41 9.41
C ILE A 697 5.91 29.84 8.90
N ILE A 698 4.83 30.05 9.66
CA ILE A 698 3.49 29.61 9.29
C ILE A 698 2.62 30.82 8.99
N GLN A 699 2.13 30.92 7.77
CA GLN A 699 1.21 31.96 7.32
C GLN A 699 -0.25 31.48 7.48
N THR A 700 -1.08 32.28 8.13
CA THR A 700 -2.49 31.97 8.35
C THR A 700 -3.34 33.23 8.41
N TYR A 701 -4.63 33.10 8.10
CA TYR A 701 -5.65 34.14 8.29
C TYR A 701 -6.38 33.99 9.64
N THR A 702 -6.08 32.96 10.41
CA THR A 702 -6.69 32.65 11.72
C THR A 702 -5.60 32.35 12.77
N PRO A 703 -4.69 33.30 13.09
CA PRO A 703 -3.58 33.05 14.00
C PRO A 703 -4.02 32.76 15.43
N GLU A 704 -5.23 33.16 15.82
CA GLU A 704 -5.80 32.92 17.15
C GLU A 704 -6.41 31.51 17.30
N HIS A 705 -6.42 30.70 16.24
CA HIS A 705 -7.00 29.37 16.29
C HIS A 705 -6.24 28.48 17.29
N PRO A 706 -6.92 27.76 18.22
CA PRO A 706 -6.26 26.98 19.27
C PRO A 706 -5.23 25.97 18.74
N ILE A 707 -5.49 25.40 17.56
CA ILE A 707 -4.58 24.46 16.91
C ILE A 707 -3.28 25.13 16.46
N ILE A 708 -3.36 26.37 15.96
CA ILE A 708 -2.19 27.14 15.54
C ILE A 708 -1.32 27.49 16.77
N GLU A 709 -1.94 27.87 17.88
CA GLU A 709 -1.23 28.09 19.13
C GLU A 709 -0.56 26.82 19.67
N ALA A 710 -1.26 25.68 19.64
CA ALA A 710 -0.71 24.41 20.06
C ALA A 710 0.48 23.97 19.18
N VAL A 711 0.43 24.18 17.87
CA VAL A 711 1.54 23.95 16.94
C VAL A 711 2.72 24.86 17.26
N GLN A 712 2.46 26.15 17.54
CA GLN A 712 3.50 27.13 17.89
C GLN A 712 4.29 26.69 19.14
N LYS A 713 3.59 26.13 20.13
CA LYS A 713 4.17 25.64 21.37
C LYS A 713 4.69 24.21 21.30
N HIS A 714 4.49 23.51 20.20
CA HIS A 714 4.74 22.07 20.05
C HIS A 714 4.01 21.22 21.12
N ASP A 715 2.85 21.68 21.59
CA ASP A 715 2.11 21.08 22.71
C ASP A 715 1.00 20.14 22.23
N TYR A 716 1.38 18.86 22.05
CA TYR A 716 0.43 17.82 21.69
C TYR A 716 -0.63 17.59 22.77
N GLN A 717 -0.27 17.69 24.06
CA GLN A 717 -1.20 17.36 25.14
C GLN A 717 -2.32 18.39 25.26
N SER A 718 -1.99 19.68 25.16
CA SER A 718 -2.99 20.76 25.14
C SER A 718 -3.92 20.61 23.95
N PHE A 719 -3.36 20.35 22.76
CA PHE A 719 -4.14 20.05 21.56
C PHE A 719 -5.11 18.88 21.80
N ALA A 720 -4.59 17.72 22.26
CA ALA A 720 -5.38 16.50 22.45
C ALA A 720 -6.52 16.71 23.44
N ASN A 721 -6.28 17.39 24.56
CA ASN A 721 -7.29 17.66 25.58
C ASN A 721 -8.42 18.54 25.02
N THR A 722 -8.09 19.59 24.29
CA THR A 722 -9.09 20.50 23.70
C THR A 722 -9.95 19.80 22.64
N GLU A 723 -9.32 19.10 21.71
CA GLU A 723 -10.00 18.40 20.63
C GLU A 723 -10.87 17.23 21.17
N LEU A 724 -10.38 16.50 22.17
CA LEU A 724 -11.14 15.41 22.79
C LEU A 724 -12.38 15.90 23.53
N ALA A 725 -12.30 17.03 24.23
CA ALA A 725 -13.45 17.63 24.89
C ALA A 725 -14.56 18.01 23.86
N GLN A 726 -14.16 18.60 22.72
CA GLN A 726 -15.08 18.94 21.63
C GLN A 726 -15.69 17.69 21.01
N ARG A 727 -14.90 16.64 20.72
CA ARG A 727 -15.39 15.38 20.17
C ARG A 727 -16.34 14.64 21.11
N GLN A 728 -16.08 14.74 22.42
CA GLN A 728 -16.98 14.17 23.43
C GLN A 728 -18.34 14.88 23.43
N ALA A 729 -18.33 16.20 23.37
CA ALA A 729 -19.57 17.00 23.34
C ALA A 729 -20.42 16.70 22.09
N LEU A 730 -19.76 16.44 20.95
CA LEU A 730 -20.42 16.14 19.66
C LEU A 730 -20.59 14.64 19.40
N ASN A 731 -20.23 13.78 20.33
CA ASN A 731 -20.25 12.32 20.18
C ASN A 731 -19.48 11.81 18.94
N TYR A 732 -18.39 12.48 18.58
CA TYR A 732 -17.49 12.06 17.51
C TYR A 732 -16.48 11.00 18.00
N PRO A 733 -15.88 10.20 17.07
CA PRO A 733 -14.78 9.30 17.44
C PRO A 733 -13.64 10.02 18.17
N PRO A 734 -13.09 9.45 19.24
CA PRO A 734 -13.22 8.07 19.72
C PRO A 734 -14.44 7.77 20.61
N TYR A 735 -15.25 8.75 20.95
CA TYR A 735 -16.41 8.58 21.86
C TYR A 735 -17.63 8.00 21.17
N GLY A 736 -17.86 8.36 19.91
CA GLY A 736 -18.87 7.77 19.04
C GLY A 736 -18.26 6.92 17.91
N ARG A 737 -19.11 6.47 17.00
CA ARG A 737 -18.71 5.77 15.77
C ARG A 737 -19.49 6.33 14.58
N LEU A 738 -18.80 6.54 13.48
CA LEU A 738 -19.40 7.01 12.23
C LEU A 738 -19.32 5.91 11.17
N ILE A 739 -20.45 5.64 10.51
CA ILE A 739 -20.54 4.70 9.39
C ILE A 739 -21.02 5.49 8.16
N LEU A 740 -20.19 5.51 7.11
CA LEU A 740 -20.55 6.12 5.83
C LEU A 740 -21.15 5.06 4.90
N LEU A 741 -22.44 5.17 4.60
CA LEU A 741 -23.10 4.40 3.55
C LEU A 741 -23.02 5.16 2.23
N ARG A 742 -22.36 4.58 1.22
CA ARG A 742 -22.26 5.17 -0.11
C ARG A 742 -23.14 4.41 -1.08
N LEU A 743 -24.16 5.08 -1.61
CA LEU A 743 -25.06 4.56 -2.63
C LEU A 743 -24.66 5.13 -4.00
N SER A 744 -24.65 4.29 -5.02
CA SER A 744 -24.39 4.71 -6.39
C SER A 744 -25.24 3.91 -7.39
N SER A 745 -25.82 4.60 -8.37
CA SER A 745 -26.51 4.01 -9.52
C SER A 745 -26.39 4.96 -10.72
N LEU A 746 -26.67 4.46 -11.90
CA LEU A 746 -26.82 5.29 -13.10
C LEU A 746 -28.15 6.08 -13.08
N ASP A 747 -29.12 5.65 -12.26
CA ASP A 747 -30.42 6.30 -12.07
C ASP A 747 -30.40 7.10 -10.76
N ALA A 748 -30.45 8.42 -10.87
CA ALA A 748 -30.44 9.34 -9.72
C ALA A 748 -31.70 9.21 -8.84
N ILE A 749 -32.87 8.93 -9.45
CA ILE A 749 -34.13 8.77 -8.74
C ILE A 749 -34.07 7.51 -7.87
N GLN A 750 -33.55 6.41 -8.42
CA GLN A 750 -33.37 5.16 -7.69
C GLN A 750 -32.45 5.34 -6.47
N VAL A 751 -31.34 6.06 -6.63
CA VAL A 751 -30.43 6.36 -5.52
C VAL A 751 -31.13 7.15 -4.43
N GLN A 752 -31.85 8.20 -4.82
CA GLN A 752 -32.58 9.06 -3.87
C GLN A 752 -33.65 8.29 -3.11
N ASN A 753 -34.46 7.50 -3.81
CA ASN A 753 -35.52 6.67 -3.17
C ASN A 753 -34.91 5.65 -2.21
N THR A 754 -33.85 4.96 -2.63
CA THR A 754 -33.14 3.98 -1.78
C THR A 754 -32.54 4.65 -0.55
N ALA A 755 -31.91 5.81 -0.71
CA ALA A 755 -31.36 6.58 0.42
C ALA A 755 -32.46 6.99 1.40
N GLN A 756 -33.63 7.43 0.90
CA GLN A 756 -34.77 7.82 1.74
C GLN A 756 -35.32 6.62 2.53
N ILE A 757 -35.46 5.47 1.89
CA ILE A 757 -35.93 4.23 2.56
C ILE A 757 -34.98 3.84 3.69
N ILE A 758 -33.65 3.86 3.42
CA ILE A 758 -32.64 3.55 4.44
C ILE A 758 -32.68 4.55 5.58
N ALA A 759 -32.78 5.85 5.28
CA ALA A 759 -32.84 6.90 6.29
C ALA A 759 -34.06 6.73 7.19
N THR A 760 -35.27 6.50 6.63
CA THR A 760 -36.48 6.27 7.37
C THR A 760 -36.36 5.02 8.28
N PHE A 761 -35.82 3.93 7.73
CA PHE A 761 -35.61 2.69 8.51
C PHE A 761 -34.66 2.89 9.70
N LEU A 762 -33.60 3.68 9.52
CA LEU A 762 -32.66 3.97 10.60
C LEU A 762 -33.30 4.88 11.67
N HIS A 763 -34.03 5.91 11.26
CA HIS A 763 -34.77 6.78 12.20
C HIS A 763 -35.80 6.03 13.04
N ASP A 764 -36.52 5.09 12.44
CA ASP A 764 -37.53 4.27 13.15
C ASP A 764 -36.89 3.30 14.18
N LYS A 765 -35.58 3.07 14.10
CA LYS A 765 -34.83 2.19 15.02
C LYS A 765 -34.18 2.94 16.19
N ASP A 766 -33.98 4.26 16.06
CA ASP A 766 -33.39 5.12 17.10
C ASP A 766 -34.42 5.64 18.13
N GLY A 767 -35.71 5.22 18.04
CA GLY A 767 -36.77 5.55 18.96
C GLY A 767 -36.88 4.64 20.18
#